data_59d49e41a2f342073588a9829e472ef6
#
_entry.id   59d49e41a2f342073588a9829e472ef6
#
_cell.length_a   1.000
_cell.length_b   1.000
_cell.length_c   1.000
_cell.angle_alpha   90.00
_cell.angle_beta   90.00
_cell.angle_gamma   90.00
#
_symmetry.space_group_name_H-M   'P 1'
#
loop_
_entity.id
_entity.type
_entity.pdbx_description
1 polymer ?
#
loop_
_entity_poly.entity_id
_entity_poly.type
_entity_poly.pdbx_seq_one_letter_code
_entity_poly.pdbx_strand_id
1 'polypeptide(L)'
;MSGIESVLKETRSFPPAASFIEHATVPGREAYNVLCDKAVNDYEGFWAGLASELLHWQKPFSRVLDSSQAPFFRWFDDGELNASYNCIDRHLPHKADKTAIIFEADDGQVEHISYQELHDRVARFANGLLSLGIGKSDRVVIYMPMVPDAVVAMQACARIGAIHSVVFGGFSAGAVRDRIQDAGAKAVITANEGLRGGKCVPLKATVDDALAGAACTSVQHVIVLQRTAAQPAWQRGRDLWWHELTQNQANSCPPLAMNAEDPLFILYTSGSTGKPKGIQHSTAGYLLGALNSYRWIFDAKDNDVFWCTADVGWITGHSYVAYGPLAFGATQIIFEGVPTYPDAGRFWQMIERHKVSIFYTAPTAIRSLIKLGAKLPQQYDLSSLRLLGSVGEPINPEAWMWYYEVVGGSRCPIVDTWWQTETGSHMIAPMPGCLDIKPGSCTLPLPGILADIVDEAGAPVEPGKGGFLVIKKPFPSLVRTIWNDPDRFRKTYFPEEFNGEYYLAGDSANRDEDGYFWILGRVDDVLNVSGHRLGTMEIESSLVANPLVAEAAVVGKPHDIKGEAVVAFVVLKDARPEGDEARRIAAELKNWVAHEIGKIAQPDEIRFGDNLPKTRSGKIMRRLLRAIAKGEAITQDVSTLENPQILDQLQQAQ
;
A
#
# COMPACT_ATOMS: atom_id res chain seq x y z
N MET A 1 -30.60 7.18 -13.02
CA MET A 1 -30.13 5.91 -12.41
C MET A 1 -29.92 6.16 -10.94
N SER A 2 -30.27 5.22 -10.05
CA SER A 2 -30.12 5.39 -8.61
C SER A 2 -28.63 5.48 -8.26
N GLY A 3 -28.26 6.44 -7.41
CA GLY A 3 -26.90 6.51 -6.84
C GLY A 3 -26.55 5.23 -6.08
N ILE A 4 -25.30 5.05 -5.71
CA ILE A 4 -24.86 3.94 -4.84
C ILE A 4 -25.49 4.18 -3.47
N GLU A 5 -26.26 3.20 -2.96
CA GLU A 5 -26.89 3.31 -1.65
C GLU A 5 -25.89 2.89 -0.57
N SER A 6 -25.70 3.71 0.46
CA SER A 6 -24.95 3.37 1.66
C SER A 6 -25.93 3.08 2.79
N VAL A 7 -25.77 1.92 3.40
CA VAL A 7 -26.65 1.42 4.48
C VAL A 7 -25.90 1.25 5.80
N LEU A 8 -24.57 1.35 5.80
CA LEU A 8 -23.76 1.26 7.01
C LEU A 8 -23.95 2.53 7.85
N LYS A 9 -24.48 2.38 9.08
CA LYS A 9 -24.64 3.46 10.05
C LYS A 9 -23.70 3.23 11.22
N GLU A 10 -22.53 3.87 11.17
CA GLU A 10 -21.61 3.90 12.31
C GLU A 10 -21.85 5.19 13.10
N THR A 11 -22.12 5.06 14.39
CA THR A 11 -22.42 6.20 15.26
C THR A 11 -21.36 6.43 16.34
N ARG A 12 -20.42 5.51 16.49
CA ARG A 12 -19.33 5.64 17.45
C ARG A 12 -18.33 6.69 16.97
N SER A 13 -17.91 7.58 17.86
CA SER A 13 -16.90 8.60 17.59
C SER A 13 -15.93 8.68 18.77
N PHE A 14 -14.65 8.84 18.45
CA PHE A 14 -13.57 8.85 19.42
C PHE A 14 -12.79 10.15 19.26
N PRO A 15 -13.00 11.13 20.14
CA PRO A 15 -12.26 12.38 20.11
C PRO A 15 -10.79 12.16 20.49
N PRO A 16 -9.86 12.97 19.98
CA PRO A 16 -8.48 12.89 20.37
C PRO A 16 -8.31 13.25 21.87
N ALA A 17 -7.45 12.50 22.55
CA ALA A 17 -7.13 12.80 23.95
C ALA A 17 -6.44 14.17 24.08
N ALA A 18 -6.74 14.93 25.14
CA ALA A 18 -6.16 16.26 25.37
C ALA A 18 -4.62 16.22 25.39
N SER A 19 -4.03 15.20 26.02
CA SER A 19 -2.58 14.98 26.03
C SER A 19 -2.00 14.71 24.64
N PHE A 20 -2.77 14.14 23.72
CA PHE A 20 -2.34 13.94 22.34
C PHE A 20 -2.37 15.26 21.57
N ILE A 21 -3.44 16.06 21.74
CA ILE A 21 -3.59 17.37 21.09
C ILE A 21 -2.43 18.30 21.47
N GLU A 22 -2.06 18.34 22.76
CA GLU A 22 -1.00 19.22 23.29
C GLU A 22 0.34 19.03 22.58
N HIS A 23 0.63 17.80 22.14
CA HIS A 23 1.89 17.45 21.49
C HIS A 23 1.77 17.17 20.00
N ALA A 24 0.57 17.33 19.43
CA ALA A 24 0.33 17.04 18.02
C ALA A 24 1.06 18.04 17.10
N THR A 25 1.54 17.55 15.96
CA THR A 25 2.13 18.36 14.90
C THR A 25 1.12 19.39 14.35
N VAL A 26 -0.15 19.00 14.31
CA VAL A 26 -1.29 19.87 13.97
C VAL A 26 -2.29 19.77 15.12
N PRO A 27 -2.27 20.73 16.09
CA PRO A 27 -3.07 20.63 17.31
C PRO A 27 -4.49 21.16 17.13
N GLY A 28 -5.47 20.26 17.19
CA GLY A 28 -6.89 20.59 17.17
C GLY A 28 -7.47 20.91 15.79
N ARG A 29 -8.79 20.95 15.76
CA ARG A 29 -9.56 21.17 14.51
C ARG A 29 -9.29 22.51 13.85
N GLU A 30 -9.07 23.55 14.65
CA GLU A 30 -8.80 24.89 14.11
C GLU A 30 -7.49 24.93 13.31
N ALA A 31 -6.41 24.31 13.82
CA ALA A 31 -5.15 24.23 13.12
C ALA A 31 -5.28 23.47 11.77
N TYR A 32 -6.07 22.41 11.75
CA TYR A 32 -6.40 21.70 10.49
C TYR A 32 -7.14 22.62 9.52
N ASN A 33 -8.16 23.35 9.99
CA ASN A 33 -8.96 24.25 9.14
C ASN A 33 -8.07 25.37 8.55
N VAL A 34 -7.18 25.96 9.34
CA VAL A 34 -6.22 26.99 8.86
C VAL A 34 -5.34 26.46 7.74
N LEU A 35 -4.86 25.20 7.82
CA LEU A 35 -4.09 24.58 6.74
C LEU A 35 -4.95 24.36 5.49
N CYS A 36 -6.19 23.92 5.65
CA CYS A 36 -7.12 23.74 4.53
C CYS A 36 -7.45 25.09 3.85
N ASP A 37 -7.74 26.12 4.63
CA ASP A 37 -8.03 27.46 4.12
C ASP A 37 -6.83 28.05 3.37
N LYS A 38 -5.62 27.87 3.90
CA LYS A 38 -4.39 28.29 3.22
C LYS A 38 -4.24 27.58 1.86
N ALA A 39 -4.49 26.26 1.82
CA ALA A 39 -4.42 25.49 0.59
C ALA A 39 -5.50 25.88 -0.44
N VAL A 40 -6.70 26.26 0.01
CA VAL A 40 -7.78 26.71 -0.87
C VAL A 40 -7.51 28.10 -1.43
N ASN A 41 -7.06 29.03 -0.58
CA ASN A 41 -6.85 30.44 -0.94
C ASN A 41 -5.61 30.67 -1.78
N ASP A 42 -4.53 29.90 -1.55
CA ASP A 42 -3.27 29.98 -2.29
C ASP A 42 -2.69 28.58 -2.50
N TYR A 43 -3.23 27.88 -3.50
CA TYR A 43 -2.93 26.46 -3.73
C TYR A 43 -1.45 26.22 -4.07
N GLU A 44 -0.90 27.01 -5.00
CA GLU A 44 0.50 26.87 -5.39
C GLU A 44 1.43 27.32 -4.29
N GLY A 45 1.14 28.45 -3.62
CA GLY A 45 1.94 28.92 -2.48
C GLY A 45 1.92 27.96 -1.30
N PHE A 46 0.82 27.25 -1.07
CA PHE A 46 0.74 26.20 -0.05
C PHE A 46 1.75 25.07 -0.34
N TRP A 47 1.74 24.52 -1.55
CA TRP A 47 2.65 23.44 -1.93
C TRP A 47 4.10 23.92 -2.07
N ALA A 48 4.32 25.13 -2.55
CA ALA A 48 5.64 25.74 -2.61
C ALA A 48 6.26 25.88 -1.21
N GLY A 49 5.45 26.34 -0.25
CA GLY A 49 5.87 26.47 1.15
C GLY A 49 6.30 25.13 1.75
N LEU A 50 5.48 24.08 1.57
CA LEU A 50 5.81 22.73 2.03
C LEU A 50 7.06 22.17 1.35
N ALA A 51 7.19 22.34 0.04
CA ALA A 51 8.34 21.85 -0.72
C ALA A 51 9.64 22.53 -0.28
N SER A 52 9.59 23.84 0.00
CA SER A 52 10.75 24.61 0.48
C SER A 52 11.13 24.29 1.93
N GLU A 53 10.13 24.02 2.79
CA GLU A 53 10.34 23.65 4.20
C GLU A 53 10.90 22.23 4.34
N LEU A 54 10.32 21.29 3.60
CA LEU A 54 10.52 19.86 3.85
C LEU A 54 11.64 19.23 3.04
N LEU A 55 11.94 19.75 1.85
CA LEU A 55 12.94 19.16 0.96
C LEU A 55 14.20 20.03 0.88
N HIS A 56 15.34 19.34 0.80
CA HIS A 56 16.60 19.99 0.46
C HIS A 56 16.77 20.03 -1.06
N TRP A 57 16.88 21.23 -1.61
CA TRP A 57 17.05 21.50 -3.02
C TRP A 57 18.51 21.83 -3.36
N GLN A 58 19.08 21.14 -4.31
CA GLN A 58 20.40 21.50 -4.88
C GLN A 58 20.28 22.74 -5.75
N LYS A 59 19.16 22.86 -6.47
CA LYS A 59 18.74 24.06 -7.19
C LYS A 59 17.28 24.34 -6.85
N PRO A 60 16.96 25.43 -6.14
CA PRO A 60 15.58 25.80 -5.83
C PRO A 60 14.74 25.96 -7.11
N PHE A 61 13.45 25.58 -7.01
CA PHE A 61 12.49 25.81 -8.09
C PHE A 61 11.97 27.25 -8.10
N SER A 62 11.52 27.74 -9.26
CA SER A 62 10.81 29.00 -9.41
C SER A 62 9.38 28.80 -9.92
N ARG A 63 9.13 27.71 -10.62
CA ARG A 63 7.79 27.32 -11.09
C ARG A 63 7.23 26.21 -10.24
N VAL A 64 6.01 26.41 -9.70
CA VAL A 64 5.39 25.46 -8.77
C VAL A 64 4.63 24.40 -9.54
N LEU A 65 3.71 24.79 -10.42
CA LEU A 65 2.86 23.90 -11.20
C LEU A 65 2.84 24.35 -12.67
N ASP A 66 3.03 23.38 -13.56
CA ASP A 66 2.75 23.55 -14.99
C ASP A 66 1.59 22.63 -15.38
N SER A 67 0.46 23.24 -15.74
CA SER A 67 -0.75 22.56 -16.22
C SER A 67 -0.95 22.69 -17.73
N SER A 68 0.02 23.20 -18.48
CA SER A 68 -0.12 23.48 -19.93
C SER A 68 -0.37 22.23 -20.76
N GLN A 69 -0.02 21.07 -20.25
CA GLN A 69 -0.19 19.75 -20.88
C GLN A 69 -1.13 18.83 -20.09
N ALA A 70 -2.13 19.40 -19.40
CA ALA A 70 -3.09 18.59 -18.62
C ALA A 70 -3.63 17.41 -19.46
N PRO A 71 -3.81 16.23 -18.88
CA PRO A 71 -3.61 15.86 -17.46
C PRO A 71 -2.16 15.45 -17.10
N PHE A 72 -1.16 15.76 -17.93
CA PHE A 72 0.25 15.50 -17.65
C PHE A 72 0.85 16.69 -16.88
N PHE A 73 0.53 16.78 -15.59
CA PHE A 73 0.96 17.85 -14.71
C PHE A 73 2.44 17.72 -14.36
N ARG A 74 3.12 18.88 -14.18
CA ARG A 74 4.52 18.95 -13.74
C ARG A 74 4.62 19.86 -12.53
N TRP A 75 5.36 19.41 -11.53
CA TRP A 75 5.55 20.14 -10.28
C TRP A 75 7.02 20.47 -10.06
N PHE A 76 7.31 21.74 -9.73
CA PHE A 76 8.66 22.21 -9.41
C PHE A 76 9.69 21.94 -10.51
N ASP A 77 9.27 21.93 -11.77
CA ASP A 77 9.97 21.34 -12.91
C ASP A 77 11.26 22.03 -13.36
N ASP A 78 11.62 23.17 -12.77
CA ASP A 78 12.91 23.85 -12.94
C ASP A 78 13.84 23.70 -11.72
N GLY A 79 13.38 23.00 -10.66
CA GLY A 79 14.15 22.66 -9.47
C GLY A 79 14.93 21.36 -9.63
N GLU A 80 16.02 21.24 -8.84
CA GLU A 80 16.84 20.02 -8.80
C GLU A 80 17.10 19.57 -7.37
N LEU A 81 16.98 18.27 -7.13
CA LEU A 81 17.24 17.63 -5.85
C LEU A 81 17.64 16.16 -6.05
N ASN A 82 18.00 15.49 -4.96
CA ASN A 82 18.20 14.04 -4.97
C ASN A 82 17.38 13.38 -3.84
N ALA A 83 16.61 12.33 -4.16
CA ALA A 83 15.78 11.66 -3.19
C ALA A 83 16.61 10.94 -2.11
N SER A 84 17.69 10.25 -2.50
CA SER A 84 18.59 9.58 -1.54
C SER A 84 19.28 10.58 -0.60
N TYR A 85 19.71 11.73 -1.10
CA TYR A 85 20.23 12.80 -0.25
C TYR A 85 19.21 13.24 0.81
N ASN A 86 17.98 13.46 0.37
CA ASN A 86 16.90 13.87 1.27
C ASN A 86 16.52 12.79 2.29
N CYS A 87 16.73 11.52 1.98
CA CYS A 87 16.45 10.39 2.88
C CYS A 87 17.60 10.10 3.86
N ILE A 88 18.84 10.39 3.49
CA ILE A 88 20.01 9.90 4.23
C ILE A 88 20.98 11.02 4.56
N ASP A 89 21.64 11.62 3.57
CA ASP A 89 22.78 12.52 3.75
C ASP A 89 22.45 13.74 4.60
N ARG A 90 21.28 14.36 4.37
CA ARG A 90 20.86 15.56 5.12
C ARG A 90 20.75 15.33 6.63
N HIS A 91 20.62 14.08 7.07
CA HIS A 91 20.52 13.72 8.48
C HIS A 91 21.88 13.48 9.14
N LEU A 92 22.92 13.18 8.38
CA LEU A 92 24.25 12.83 8.92
C LEU A 92 24.85 13.87 9.85
N PRO A 93 24.72 15.18 9.61
CA PRO A 93 25.29 16.19 10.51
C PRO A 93 24.78 16.10 11.98
N HIS A 94 23.59 15.54 12.18
CA HIS A 94 22.94 15.54 13.51
C HIS A 94 22.44 14.15 13.94
N LYS A 95 22.38 13.17 13.04
CA LYS A 95 21.77 11.84 13.29
C LYS A 95 22.63 10.70 12.74
N ALA A 96 23.93 10.89 12.52
CA ALA A 96 24.81 9.85 11.96
C ALA A 96 24.72 8.53 12.74
N ASP A 97 24.74 8.61 14.07
CA ASP A 97 24.70 7.45 14.97
C ASP A 97 23.28 6.98 15.32
N LYS A 98 22.25 7.72 14.90
CA LYS A 98 20.86 7.31 15.12
C LYS A 98 20.55 6.08 14.30
N THR A 99 19.91 5.09 14.91
CA THR A 99 19.38 3.92 14.18
C THR A 99 18.35 4.37 13.14
N ALA A 100 18.64 4.13 11.87
CA ALA A 100 17.71 4.33 10.77
C ALA A 100 16.80 3.11 10.59
N ILE A 101 17.39 1.91 10.67
CA ILE A 101 16.71 0.64 10.44
C ILE A 101 17.03 -0.33 11.58
N ILE A 102 15.99 -0.89 12.18
CA ILE A 102 16.05 -2.11 12.98
C ILE A 102 15.56 -3.24 12.07
N PHE A 103 16.44 -4.13 11.70
CA PHE A 103 16.08 -5.30 10.92
C PHE A 103 15.85 -6.49 11.84
N GLU A 104 14.72 -7.18 11.67
CA GLU A 104 14.50 -8.47 12.31
C GLU A 104 14.25 -9.54 11.23
N ALA A 105 15.11 -10.56 11.22
CA ALA A 105 15.04 -11.67 10.28
C ALA A 105 13.96 -12.69 10.68
N ASP A 106 13.58 -13.55 9.74
CA ASP A 106 12.61 -14.64 9.94
C ASP A 106 12.98 -15.56 11.12
N ASP A 107 14.27 -15.81 11.32
CA ASP A 107 14.82 -16.62 12.42
C ASP A 107 15.00 -15.85 13.74
N GLY A 108 14.65 -14.56 13.77
CA GLY A 108 14.71 -13.72 14.97
C GLY A 108 16.06 -13.03 15.21
N GLN A 109 17.02 -13.14 14.30
CA GLN A 109 18.24 -12.33 14.36
C GLN A 109 17.90 -10.86 14.14
N VAL A 110 18.56 -9.97 14.90
CA VAL A 110 18.33 -8.53 14.86
C VAL A 110 19.60 -7.80 14.47
N GLU A 111 19.47 -6.84 13.57
CA GLU A 111 20.53 -5.91 13.18
C GLU A 111 20.05 -4.47 13.32
N HIS A 112 20.88 -3.60 13.91
CA HIS A 112 20.64 -2.16 13.98
C HIS A 112 21.59 -1.47 12.99
N ILE A 113 21.01 -0.67 12.09
CA ILE A 113 21.75 0.06 11.05
C ILE A 113 21.57 1.55 11.32
N SER A 114 22.67 2.24 11.60
CA SER A 114 22.66 3.70 11.76
C SER A 114 22.50 4.43 10.43
N TYR A 115 22.17 5.73 10.47
CA TYR A 115 22.14 6.56 9.25
C TYR A 115 23.49 6.60 8.55
N GLN A 116 24.61 6.61 9.30
CA GLN A 116 25.96 6.55 8.72
C GLN A 116 26.23 5.21 8.01
N GLU A 117 25.87 4.10 8.66
CA GLU A 117 26.04 2.77 8.05
C GLU A 117 25.15 2.59 6.82
N LEU A 118 23.90 3.09 6.87
CA LEU A 118 23.00 3.09 5.72
C LEU A 118 23.60 3.92 4.56
N HIS A 119 24.12 5.11 4.85
CA HIS A 119 24.83 5.93 3.86
C HIS A 119 25.98 5.18 3.20
N ASP A 120 26.84 4.55 4.00
CA ASP A 120 28.02 3.84 3.51
C ASP A 120 27.64 2.64 2.63
N ARG A 121 26.61 1.88 3.03
CA ARG A 121 26.06 0.76 2.22
C ARG A 121 25.48 1.26 0.90
N VAL A 122 24.67 2.32 0.93
CA VAL A 122 24.08 2.93 -0.27
C VAL A 122 25.17 3.49 -1.20
N ALA A 123 26.16 4.20 -0.67
CA ALA A 123 27.24 4.76 -1.47
C ALA A 123 28.08 3.67 -2.16
N ARG A 124 28.45 2.60 -1.43
CA ARG A 124 29.19 1.46 -2.01
C ARG A 124 28.39 0.77 -3.11
N PHE A 125 27.11 0.53 -2.88
CA PHE A 125 26.27 -0.13 -3.88
C PHE A 125 26.02 0.76 -5.09
N ALA A 126 25.82 2.07 -4.90
CA ALA A 126 25.68 3.06 -5.97
C ALA A 126 26.96 3.11 -6.86
N ASN A 127 28.15 3.14 -6.24
CA ASN A 127 29.42 3.05 -6.97
C ASN A 127 29.54 1.71 -7.72
N GLY A 128 29.09 0.61 -7.13
CA GLY A 128 29.03 -0.69 -7.80
C GLY A 128 28.16 -0.63 -9.07
N LEU A 129 26.97 -0.05 -8.99
CA LEU A 129 26.08 0.13 -10.14
C LEU A 129 26.74 1.00 -11.23
N LEU A 130 27.37 2.11 -10.84
CA LEU A 130 28.10 2.98 -11.77
C LEU A 130 29.25 2.23 -12.47
N SER A 131 29.97 1.36 -11.75
CA SER A 131 31.06 0.56 -12.34
C SER A 131 30.57 -0.44 -13.41
N LEU A 132 29.29 -0.82 -13.35
CA LEU A 132 28.61 -1.64 -14.36
C LEU A 132 28.01 -0.79 -15.51
N GLY A 133 28.23 0.52 -15.52
CA GLY A 133 27.67 1.43 -16.50
C GLY A 133 26.17 1.68 -16.33
N ILE A 134 25.63 1.45 -15.13
CA ILE A 134 24.23 1.78 -14.78
C ILE A 134 24.21 3.19 -14.20
N GLY A 135 23.36 4.07 -14.74
CA GLY A 135 23.29 5.47 -14.34
C GLY A 135 21.93 6.09 -14.62
N LYS A 136 21.92 7.41 -14.77
CA LYS A 136 20.69 8.20 -14.96
C LYS A 136 19.81 7.63 -16.07
N SER A 137 18.54 7.47 -15.77
CA SER A 137 17.49 6.96 -16.65
C SER A 137 17.60 5.48 -17.05
N ASP A 138 18.63 4.74 -16.60
CA ASP A 138 18.62 3.28 -16.73
C ASP A 138 17.57 2.67 -15.79
N ARG A 139 16.88 1.62 -16.22
CA ARG A 139 15.90 0.91 -15.39
C ARG A 139 16.54 -0.30 -14.76
N VAL A 140 16.25 -0.48 -13.46
CA VAL A 140 16.74 -1.58 -12.64
C VAL A 140 15.56 -2.27 -11.98
N VAL A 141 15.38 -3.56 -12.23
CA VAL A 141 14.37 -4.36 -11.54
C VAL A 141 14.96 -4.88 -10.23
N ILE A 142 14.21 -4.73 -9.14
CA ILE A 142 14.59 -5.23 -7.80
C ILE A 142 13.59 -6.32 -7.41
N TYR A 143 14.07 -7.56 -7.28
CA TYR A 143 13.28 -8.74 -6.90
C TYR A 143 13.95 -9.39 -5.69
N MET A 144 13.69 -8.84 -4.51
CA MET A 144 14.40 -9.17 -3.26
C MET A 144 13.42 -9.51 -2.13
N PRO A 145 13.89 -10.19 -1.07
CA PRO A 145 13.13 -10.36 0.16
C PRO A 145 13.10 -9.03 0.94
N MET A 146 12.28 -8.98 2.01
CA MET A 146 12.21 -7.82 2.91
C MET A 146 13.42 -7.72 3.83
N VAL A 147 14.54 -7.37 3.25
CA VAL A 147 15.84 -7.15 3.95
C VAL A 147 16.30 -5.71 3.75
N PRO A 148 17.17 -5.16 4.62
CA PRO A 148 17.68 -3.80 4.48
C PRO A 148 18.32 -3.52 3.12
N ASP A 149 18.94 -4.53 2.51
CA ASP A 149 19.59 -4.42 1.20
C ASP A 149 18.61 -4.10 0.07
N ALA A 150 17.33 -4.44 0.20
CA ALA A 150 16.30 -4.00 -0.74
C ALA A 150 16.13 -2.47 -0.70
N VAL A 151 16.11 -1.87 0.49
CA VAL A 151 16.07 -0.40 0.66
C VAL A 151 17.38 0.23 0.19
N VAL A 152 18.53 -0.38 0.49
CA VAL A 152 19.85 0.05 -0.02
C VAL A 152 19.84 0.10 -1.56
N ALA A 153 19.30 -0.92 -2.22
CA ALA A 153 19.20 -0.96 -3.68
C ALA A 153 18.33 0.18 -4.24
N MET A 154 17.16 0.43 -3.62
CA MET A 154 16.26 1.53 -4.02
C MET A 154 16.94 2.88 -3.85
N GLN A 155 17.56 3.13 -2.70
CA GLN A 155 18.25 4.39 -2.40
C GLN A 155 19.49 4.59 -3.27
N ALA A 156 20.22 3.54 -3.61
CA ALA A 156 21.36 3.61 -4.52
C ALA A 156 20.94 3.96 -5.95
N CYS A 157 19.85 3.37 -6.45
CA CYS A 157 19.26 3.76 -7.73
C CYS A 157 18.86 5.24 -7.73
N ALA A 158 18.13 5.69 -6.70
CA ALA A 158 17.75 7.08 -6.54
C ALA A 158 18.97 8.03 -6.49
N ARG A 159 20.06 7.60 -5.84
CA ARG A 159 21.28 8.39 -5.70
C ARG A 159 21.95 8.71 -7.03
N ILE A 160 21.96 7.75 -7.96
CA ILE A 160 22.62 7.88 -9.28
C ILE A 160 21.64 8.24 -10.41
N GLY A 161 20.35 8.44 -10.08
CA GLY A 161 19.31 8.76 -11.05
C GLY A 161 18.83 7.58 -11.90
N ALA A 162 19.13 6.34 -11.50
CA ALA A 162 18.54 5.14 -12.10
C ALA A 162 17.10 4.98 -11.63
N ILE A 163 16.23 4.50 -12.53
CA ILE A 163 14.81 4.27 -12.25
C ILE A 163 14.64 2.85 -11.74
N HIS A 164 14.25 2.69 -10.49
CA HIS A 164 14.01 1.35 -9.97
C HIS A 164 12.58 0.88 -10.22
N SER A 165 12.41 -0.43 -10.38
CA SER A 165 11.11 -1.11 -10.43
C SER A 165 11.15 -2.30 -9.51
N VAL A 166 10.52 -2.19 -8.35
CA VAL A 166 10.50 -3.27 -7.35
C VAL A 166 9.39 -4.24 -7.68
N VAL A 167 9.72 -5.51 -7.67
CA VAL A 167 8.79 -6.62 -7.87
C VAL A 167 8.70 -7.42 -6.57
N PHE A 168 7.50 -7.68 -6.10
CA PHE A 168 7.30 -8.44 -4.87
C PHE A 168 7.96 -9.83 -4.96
N GLY A 169 8.79 -10.18 -3.97
CA GLY A 169 9.61 -11.39 -3.94
C GLY A 169 8.84 -12.73 -3.96
N GLY A 170 7.53 -12.66 -3.97
CA GLY A 170 6.63 -13.79 -4.11
C GLY A 170 6.02 -13.98 -5.51
N PHE A 171 6.31 -13.10 -6.47
CA PHE A 171 5.74 -13.23 -7.82
C PHE A 171 6.43 -14.33 -8.65
N SER A 172 5.69 -14.87 -9.62
CA SER A 172 6.18 -15.90 -10.55
C SER A 172 7.22 -15.36 -11.53
N ALA A 173 7.96 -16.26 -12.15
CA ALA A 173 8.91 -15.93 -13.21
C ALA A 173 8.26 -15.18 -14.39
N GLY A 174 7.03 -15.52 -14.76
CA GLY A 174 6.27 -14.80 -15.79
C GLY A 174 6.03 -13.35 -15.41
N ALA A 175 5.57 -13.11 -14.17
CA ALA A 175 5.32 -11.76 -13.68
C ALA A 175 6.61 -10.91 -13.58
N VAL A 176 7.74 -11.52 -13.24
CA VAL A 176 9.05 -10.85 -13.24
C VAL A 176 9.49 -10.52 -14.67
N ARG A 177 9.34 -11.47 -15.60
CA ARG A 177 9.66 -11.31 -17.02
C ARG A 177 8.91 -10.14 -17.65
N ASP A 178 7.60 -10.09 -17.46
CA ASP A 178 6.75 -9.04 -18.04
C ASP A 178 7.21 -7.64 -17.62
N ARG A 179 7.60 -7.48 -16.36
CA ARG A 179 8.09 -6.19 -15.81
C ARG A 179 9.46 -5.83 -16.33
N ILE A 180 10.37 -6.81 -16.47
CA ILE A 180 11.69 -6.62 -17.06
C ILE A 180 11.55 -6.13 -18.51
N GLN A 181 10.67 -6.77 -19.28
CA GLN A 181 10.43 -6.42 -20.69
C GLN A 181 9.81 -5.04 -20.84
N ASP A 182 8.73 -4.76 -20.12
CA ASP A 182 8.00 -3.50 -20.25
C ASP A 182 8.86 -2.31 -19.77
N ALA A 183 9.62 -2.47 -18.67
CA ALA A 183 10.56 -1.47 -18.22
C ALA A 183 11.80 -1.34 -19.12
N GLY A 184 12.13 -2.37 -19.91
CA GLY A 184 13.41 -2.44 -20.61
C GLY A 184 14.58 -2.42 -19.65
N ALA A 185 14.52 -3.23 -18.59
CA ALA A 185 15.49 -3.20 -17.50
C ALA A 185 16.88 -3.64 -17.95
N LYS A 186 17.91 -2.88 -17.53
CA LYS A 186 19.32 -3.13 -17.83
C LYS A 186 19.97 -4.09 -16.83
N ALA A 187 19.47 -4.10 -15.59
CA ALA A 187 19.92 -4.99 -14.54
C ALA A 187 18.75 -5.51 -13.70
N VAL A 188 19.00 -6.67 -13.08
CA VAL A 188 18.12 -7.25 -12.05
C VAL A 188 18.92 -7.40 -10.77
N ILE A 189 18.38 -6.94 -9.66
CA ILE A 189 18.93 -7.13 -8.32
C ILE A 189 18.03 -8.16 -7.61
N THR A 190 18.63 -9.21 -7.07
CA THR A 190 17.91 -10.30 -6.40
C THR A 190 18.73 -10.86 -5.22
N ALA A 191 18.20 -11.87 -4.55
CA ALA A 191 18.94 -12.69 -3.59
C ALA A 191 19.00 -14.15 -4.07
N ASN A 192 19.97 -14.92 -3.58
CA ASN A 192 20.00 -16.36 -3.87
C ASN A 192 18.69 -17.02 -3.42
N GLU A 193 18.25 -16.72 -2.20
CA GLU A 193 16.97 -17.12 -1.61
C GLU A 193 16.44 -16.00 -0.71
N GLY A 194 15.16 -16.06 -0.34
CA GLY A 194 14.55 -15.32 0.76
C GLY A 194 14.09 -16.29 1.85
N LEU A 195 13.85 -15.78 3.05
CA LEU A 195 13.30 -16.56 4.16
C LEU A 195 11.88 -16.08 4.46
N ARG A 196 10.94 -17.00 4.65
CA ARG A 196 9.56 -16.64 4.98
C ARG A 196 8.85 -17.78 5.73
N GLY A 197 8.57 -17.58 7.01
CA GLY A 197 7.86 -18.54 7.85
C GLY A 197 8.62 -19.86 7.98
N GLY A 198 9.95 -19.82 8.14
CA GLY A 198 10.83 -20.97 8.22
C GLY A 198 11.10 -21.68 6.89
N LYS A 199 10.66 -21.11 5.76
CA LYS A 199 10.85 -21.69 4.42
C LYS A 199 11.76 -20.82 3.56
N CYS A 200 12.57 -21.47 2.71
CA CYS A 200 13.36 -20.79 1.69
C CYS A 200 12.51 -20.51 0.45
N VAL A 201 12.66 -19.31 -0.11
CA VAL A 201 12.03 -18.88 -1.37
C VAL A 201 13.13 -18.72 -2.42
N PRO A 202 13.16 -19.51 -3.51
CA PRO A 202 14.26 -19.56 -4.47
C PRO A 202 14.22 -18.36 -5.45
N LEU A 203 14.62 -17.17 -5.02
CA LEU A 203 14.48 -15.94 -5.80
C LEU A 203 15.36 -15.93 -7.06
N LYS A 204 16.63 -16.32 -6.93
CA LYS A 204 17.54 -16.36 -8.09
C LYS A 204 17.08 -17.35 -9.16
N ALA A 205 16.57 -18.52 -8.75
CA ALA A 205 16.00 -19.49 -9.69
C ALA A 205 14.80 -18.90 -10.45
N THR A 206 13.92 -18.18 -9.74
CA THR A 206 12.78 -17.48 -10.37
C THR A 206 13.24 -16.42 -11.38
N VAL A 207 14.33 -15.68 -11.06
CA VAL A 207 14.94 -14.73 -12.02
C VAL A 207 15.53 -15.44 -13.22
N ASP A 208 16.22 -16.56 -13.04
CA ASP A 208 16.77 -17.34 -14.15
C ASP A 208 15.67 -17.85 -15.08
N ASP A 209 14.57 -18.36 -14.53
CA ASP A 209 13.41 -18.77 -15.30
C ASP A 209 12.75 -17.58 -16.04
N ALA A 210 12.71 -16.39 -15.41
CA ALA A 210 12.22 -15.17 -16.02
C ALA A 210 13.08 -14.74 -17.23
N LEU A 211 14.38 -14.89 -17.11
CA LEU A 211 15.37 -14.52 -18.14
C LEU A 211 15.61 -15.61 -19.19
N ALA A 212 15.03 -16.80 -19.03
CA ALA A 212 15.18 -17.89 -20.00
C ALA A 212 14.56 -17.52 -21.36
N GLY A 213 15.32 -17.76 -22.43
CA GLY A 213 14.90 -17.44 -23.80
C GLY A 213 15.30 -16.02 -24.26
N ALA A 214 14.86 -15.63 -25.44
CA ALA A 214 15.29 -14.39 -26.10
C ALA A 214 14.50 -13.12 -25.67
N ALA A 215 13.66 -13.21 -24.66
CA ALA A 215 12.66 -12.17 -24.40
C ALA A 215 13.16 -11.00 -23.53
N CYS A 216 14.26 -11.18 -22.76
CA CYS A 216 14.81 -10.18 -21.86
C CYS A 216 16.25 -9.78 -22.22
N THR A 217 16.51 -9.48 -23.49
CA THR A 217 17.86 -9.15 -24.01
C THR A 217 18.42 -7.84 -23.49
N SER A 218 17.61 -6.98 -22.87
CA SER A 218 18.06 -5.74 -22.24
C SER A 218 18.88 -5.96 -20.98
N VAL A 219 18.68 -7.09 -20.28
CA VAL A 219 19.37 -7.39 -19.01
C VAL A 219 20.83 -7.81 -19.28
N GLN A 220 21.75 -6.97 -18.79
CA GLN A 220 23.17 -7.19 -18.90
C GLN A 220 23.75 -7.82 -17.63
N HIS A 221 23.17 -7.50 -16.46
CA HIS A 221 23.66 -7.90 -15.16
C HIS A 221 22.56 -8.42 -14.25
N VAL A 222 22.86 -9.49 -13.48
CA VAL A 222 22.05 -9.97 -12.37
C VAL A 222 22.92 -9.91 -11.11
N ILE A 223 22.55 -9.02 -10.18
CA ILE A 223 23.28 -8.80 -8.93
C ILE A 223 22.59 -9.60 -7.83
N VAL A 224 23.32 -10.50 -7.20
CA VAL A 224 22.78 -11.49 -6.28
C VAL A 224 23.27 -11.27 -4.86
N LEU A 225 22.36 -10.96 -3.93
CA LEU A 225 22.64 -10.95 -2.50
C LEU A 225 22.73 -12.39 -1.98
N GLN A 226 23.78 -12.71 -1.27
CA GLN A 226 23.89 -14.00 -0.57
C GLN A 226 23.16 -13.93 0.77
N ARG A 227 21.87 -14.30 0.78
CA ARG A 227 21.02 -14.29 1.99
C ARG A 227 21.12 -15.60 2.77
N THR A 228 21.34 -16.72 2.08
CA THR A 228 21.52 -18.05 2.67
C THR A 228 22.83 -18.69 2.20
N ALA A 229 23.18 -19.82 2.78
CA ALA A 229 24.36 -20.58 2.35
C ALA A 229 24.15 -21.35 1.03
N ALA A 230 22.92 -21.39 0.50
CA ALA A 230 22.62 -22.10 -0.74
C ALA A 230 23.37 -21.50 -1.94
N GLN A 231 23.89 -22.37 -2.79
CA GLN A 231 24.56 -21.97 -4.02
C GLN A 231 23.56 -22.03 -5.18
N PRO A 232 23.19 -20.91 -5.79
CA PRO A 232 22.28 -20.88 -6.92
C PRO A 232 23.00 -21.30 -8.22
N ALA A 233 22.22 -21.62 -9.25
CA ALA A 233 22.74 -21.70 -10.61
C ALA A 233 23.39 -20.35 -10.99
N TRP A 234 24.48 -20.40 -11.78
CA TRP A 234 25.29 -19.22 -12.06
C TRP A 234 25.61 -19.08 -13.54
N GLN A 235 25.26 -17.95 -14.11
CA GLN A 235 25.60 -17.62 -15.50
C GLN A 235 26.82 -16.68 -15.51
N ARG A 236 27.97 -17.21 -15.90
CA ARG A 236 29.22 -16.48 -15.99
C ARG A 236 29.10 -15.29 -16.97
N GLY A 237 29.59 -14.11 -16.58
CA GLY A 237 29.53 -12.89 -17.38
C GLY A 237 28.24 -12.06 -17.22
N ARG A 238 27.19 -12.64 -16.64
CA ARG A 238 25.93 -11.94 -16.31
C ARG A 238 25.76 -11.78 -14.80
N ASP A 239 25.99 -12.84 -14.05
CA ASP A 239 25.71 -12.91 -12.62
C ASP A 239 26.91 -12.41 -11.81
N LEU A 240 26.63 -11.60 -10.79
CA LEU A 240 27.60 -10.96 -9.91
C LEU A 240 27.13 -11.09 -8.46
N TRP A 241 28.03 -11.43 -7.54
CA TRP A 241 27.71 -11.37 -6.13
C TRP A 241 27.67 -9.91 -5.64
N TRP A 242 26.66 -9.56 -4.85
CA TRP A 242 26.53 -8.24 -4.23
C TRP A 242 27.79 -7.84 -3.43
N HIS A 243 28.27 -8.73 -2.59
CA HIS A 243 29.44 -8.45 -1.75
C HIS A 243 30.74 -8.27 -2.57
N GLU A 244 30.93 -9.02 -3.65
CA GLU A 244 32.07 -8.82 -4.55
C GLU A 244 32.00 -7.48 -5.28
N LEU A 245 30.79 -7.06 -5.70
CA LEU A 245 30.56 -5.79 -6.38
C LEU A 245 30.86 -4.60 -5.44
N THR A 246 30.58 -4.73 -4.13
CA THR A 246 30.63 -3.61 -3.18
C THR A 246 31.88 -3.54 -2.33
N GLN A 247 32.60 -4.66 -2.09
CA GLN A 247 33.70 -4.74 -1.12
C GLN A 247 34.85 -3.75 -1.35
N ASN A 248 35.13 -3.39 -2.61
CA ASN A 248 36.23 -2.49 -2.97
C ASN A 248 35.73 -1.10 -3.39
N GLN A 249 34.44 -0.79 -3.23
CA GLN A 249 33.89 0.49 -3.58
C GLN A 249 34.07 1.50 -2.43
N ALA A 250 34.24 2.78 -2.81
CA ALA A 250 34.27 3.87 -1.83
C ALA A 250 32.93 3.96 -1.09
N ASN A 251 32.99 4.31 0.20
CA ASN A 251 31.81 4.57 1.03
C ASN A 251 31.27 6.01 0.87
N SER A 252 31.67 6.70 -0.19
CA SER A 252 31.12 7.97 -0.61
C SER A 252 30.77 7.91 -2.10
N CYS A 253 29.61 8.41 -2.44
CA CYS A 253 29.13 8.54 -3.82
C CYS A 253 28.30 9.84 -3.89
N PRO A 254 28.78 10.89 -4.55
CA PRO A 254 28.02 12.13 -4.64
C PRO A 254 26.63 11.91 -5.22
N PRO A 255 25.57 12.42 -4.57
CA PRO A 255 24.20 12.28 -5.10
C PRO A 255 24.04 13.14 -6.35
N LEU A 256 23.54 12.53 -7.43
CA LEU A 256 23.31 13.22 -8.70
C LEU A 256 22.16 14.22 -8.55
N ALA A 257 22.36 15.47 -9.01
CA ALA A 257 21.26 16.43 -9.11
C ALA A 257 20.25 15.95 -10.15
N MET A 258 19.03 15.69 -9.69
CA MET A 258 17.91 15.23 -10.52
C MET A 258 16.92 16.36 -10.70
N ASN A 259 16.40 16.54 -11.91
CA ASN A 259 15.25 17.41 -12.10
C ASN A 259 14.07 16.93 -11.25
N ALA A 260 13.28 17.83 -10.70
CA ALA A 260 12.12 17.52 -9.88
C ALA A 260 11.15 16.52 -10.54
N GLU A 261 11.03 16.56 -11.87
CA GLU A 261 10.15 15.71 -12.65
C GLU A 261 10.85 14.46 -13.25
N ASP A 262 12.16 14.29 -13.04
CA ASP A 262 12.83 13.04 -13.43
C ASP A 262 12.15 11.85 -12.75
N PRO A 263 11.89 10.74 -13.47
CA PRO A 263 11.29 9.54 -12.90
C PRO A 263 12.14 8.97 -11.76
N LEU A 264 11.51 8.67 -10.63
CA LEU A 264 12.15 8.02 -9.49
C LEU A 264 11.99 6.50 -9.58
N PHE A 265 10.78 6.04 -9.86
CA PHE A 265 10.48 4.62 -9.98
C PHE A 265 9.28 4.34 -10.89
N ILE A 266 9.17 3.07 -11.28
CA ILE A 266 8.02 2.48 -11.96
C ILE A 266 7.51 1.35 -11.08
N LEU A 267 6.26 1.43 -10.62
CA LEU A 267 5.64 0.38 -9.84
C LEU A 267 4.44 -0.22 -10.58
N TYR A 268 4.49 -1.52 -10.81
CA TYR A 268 3.44 -2.21 -11.58
C TYR A 268 2.26 -2.60 -10.70
N THR A 269 1.07 -2.17 -11.12
CA THR A 269 -0.21 -2.55 -10.51
C THR A 269 -0.99 -3.47 -11.44
N SER A 270 -1.87 -4.31 -10.86
CA SER A 270 -2.80 -5.12 -11.63
C SER A 270 -3.82 -4.22 -12.32
N GLY A 271 -3.93 -4.32 -13.64
CA GLY A 271 -4.97 -3.63 -14.40
C GLY A 271 -6.26 -4.46 -14.50
N SER A 272 -7.41 -3.81 -14.65
CA SER A 272 -8.69 -4.45 -14.97
C SER A 272 -8.66 -5.21 -16.32
N THR A 273 -7.77 -4.81 -17.23
CA THR A 273 -7.61 -5.38 -18.58
C THR A 273 -6.56 -6.49 -18.70
N GLY A 274 -6.05 -7.02 -17.57
CA GLY A 274 -5.09 -8.13 -17.56
C GLY A 274 -3.62 -7.76 -17.68
N LYS A 275 -3.23 -6.72 -18.43
CA LYS A 275 -1.83 -6.25 -18.45
C LYS A 275 -1.53 -5.33 -17.26
N PRO A 276 -0.44 -5.55 -16.53
CA PRO A 276 0.00 -4.64 -15.47
C PRO A 276 0.22 -3.22 -16.01
N LYS A 277 -0.05 -2.22 -15.15
CA LYS A 277 0.21 -0.81 -15.43
C LYS A 277 1.47 -0.38 -14.71
N GLY A 278 2.47 0.10 -15.41
CA GLY A 278 3.69 0.68 -14.84
C GLY A 278 3.42 2.11 -14.37
N ILE A 279 3.11 2.30 -13.11
CA ILE A 279 2.85 3.62 -12.52
C ILE A 279 4.17 4.34 -12.32
N GLN A 280 4.35 5.48 -13.02
CA GLN A 280 5.56 6.28 -12.96
C GLN A 280 5.39 7.45 -11.99
N HIS A 281 6.29 7.56 -11.01
CA HIS A 281 6.36 8.71 -10.10
C HIS A 281 7.60 9.57 -10.35
N SER A 282 7.43 10.89 -10.15
CA SER A 282 8.53 11.87 -10.21
C SER A 282 9.32 11.91 -8.90
N THR A 283 10.51 12.51 -8.95
CA THR A 283 11.43 12.57 -7.81
C THR A 283 10.90 13.49 -6.70
N ALA A 284 10.64 14.77 -7.01
CA ALA A 284 10.31 15.75 -5.97
C ALA A 284 8.88 15.62 -5.46
N GLY A 285 7.91 15.55 -6.36
CA GLY A 285 6.49 15.55 -5.99
C GLY A 285 6.12 14.33 -5.16
N TYR A 286 6.61 13.16 -5.54
CA TYR A 286 6.40 11.93 -4.78
C TYR A 286 7.04 12.01 -3.38
N LEU A 287 8.32 12.44 -3.30
CA LEU A 287 9.03 12.52 -2.02
C LEU A 287 8.36 13.52 -1.06
N LEU A 288 7.91 14.66 -1.58
CA LEU A 288 7.15 15.64 -0.79
C LEU A 288 5.88 15.03 -0.21
N GLY A 289 5.09 14.35 -1.04
CA GLY A 289 3.86 13.69 -0.58
C GLY A 289 4.11 12.63 0.48
N ALA A 290 5.09 11.76 0.27
CA ALA A 290 5.45 10.70 1.21
C ALA A 290 5.94 11.26 2.56
N LEU A 291 6.84 12.25 2.54
CA LEU A 291 7.38 12.87 3.74
C LEU A 291 6.31 13.66 4.51
N ASN A 292 5.54 14.51 3.82
CA ASN A 292 4.54 15.36 4.47
C ASN A 292 3.42 14.53 5.09
N SER A 293 2.90 13.53 4.36
CA SER A 293 1.86 12.66 4.89
C SER A 293 2.38 11.77 6.04
N TYR A 294 3.62 11.30 5.98
CA TYR A 294 4.27 10.61 7.10
C TYR A 294 4.29 11.48 8.36
N ARG A 295 4.74 12.74 8.22
CA ARG A 295 4.80 13.71 9.31
C ARG A 295 3.43 14.01 9.93
N TRP A 296 2.40 14.18 9.11
CA TRP A 296 1.07 14.58 9.58
C TRP A 296 0.23 13.42 10.09
N ILE A 297 0.17 12.32 9.32
CA ILE A 297 -0.74 11.21 9.62
C ILE A 297 -0.22 10.36 10.77
N PHE A 298 1.09 10.12 10.83
CA PHE A 298 1.66 9.41 11.98
C PHE A 298 2.05 10.34 13.12
N ASP A 299 1.79 11.64 12.97
CA ASP A 299 2.22 12.65 13.96
C ASP A 299 3.65 12.40 14.43
N ALA A 300 4.54 12.14 13.45
CA ALA A 300 5.86 11.56 13.65
C ALA A 300 6.74 12.41 14.57
N LYS A 301 7.39 11.77 15.54
CA LYS A 301 8.34 12.35 16.48
C LYS A 301 9.73 11.74 16.31
N ASP A 302 10.74 12.48 16.72
CA ASP A 302 12.13 12.06 16.51
C ASP A 302 12.51 10.77 17.28
N ASN A 303 11.83 10.50 18.39
CA ASN A 303 12.04 9.32 19.22
C ASN A 303 11.11 8.14 18.90
N ASP A 304 10.27 8.25 17.88
CA ASP A 304 9.40 7.15 17.47
C ASP A 304 10.20 5.98 16.89
N VAL A 305 9.70 4.78 17.16
CA VAL A 305 10.03 3.56 16.43
C VAL A 305 8.82 3.19 15.58
N PHE A 306 8.96 3.39 14.28
CA PHE A 306 7.90 3.16 13.31
C PHE A 306 7.98 1.77 12.71
N TRP A 307 6.89 1.05 12.70
CA TRP A 307 6.81 -0.24 12.03
C TRP A 307 5.66 -0.30 11.02
N CYS A 308 6.02 -0.28 9.75
CA CYS A 308 5.13 -0.60 8.64
C CYS A 308 5.38 -2.05 8.21
N THR A 309 4.34 -2.87 8.18
CA THR A 309 4.46 -4.30 7.83
C THR A 309 4.42 -4.56 6.32
N ALA A 310 4.33 -3.51 5.51
CA ALA A 310 4.24 -3.63 4.05
C ALA A 310 5.58 -3.99 3.41
N ASP A 311 5.53 -4.84 2.39
CA ASP A 311 6.67 -5.17 1.54
C ASP A 311 7.00 -4.02 0.58
N VAL A 312 8.30 -3.80 0.31
CA VAL A 312 8.76 -2.78 -0.65
C VAL A 312 8.31 -3.03 -2.08
N GLY A 313 7.83 -4.21 -2.41
CA GLY A 313 7.18 -4.53 -3.69
C GLY A 313 5.81 -3.85 -3.89
N TRP A 314 5.29 -3.15 -2.88
CA TRP A 314 4.04 -2.39 -2.92
C TRP A 314 4.29 -0.91 -2.66
N ILE A 315 3.34 -0.07 -3.08
CA ILE A 315 3.48 1.39 -2.88
C ILE A 315 3.60 1.75 -1.39
N THR A 316 2.95 1.01 -0.50
CA THR A 316 3.04 1.25 0.94
C THR A 316 4.48 1.05 1.44
N GLY A 317 5.17 0.02 0.97
CA GLY A 317 6.58 -0.18 1.28
C GLY A 317 7.49 0.86 0.65
N HIS A 318 7.17 1.34 -0.57
CA HIS A 318 7.90 2.48 -1.15
C HIS A 318 7.75 3.72 -0.28
N SER A 319 6.52 4.17 -0.03
CA SER A 319 6.26 5.46 0.61
C SER A 319 6.55 5.45 2.10
N TYR A 320 6.30 4.32 2.80
CA TYR A 320 6.36 4.27 4.26
C TYR A 320 7.34 3.20 4.82
N VAL A 321 8.28 2.74 3.97
CA VAL A 321 9.49 2.03 4.40
C VAL A 321 10.72 2.64 3.71
N ALA A 322 10.71 2.74 2.38
CA ALA A 322 11.91 3.15 1.65
C ALA A 322 12.15 4.67 1.61
N TYR A 323 11.10 5.51 1.65
CA TYR A 323 11.23 6.95 1.43
C TYR A 323 10.75 7.82 2.59
N GLY A 324 9.46 7.84 2.94
CA GLY A 324 8.88 8.78 3.92
C GLY A 324 9.55 8.78 5.28
N PRO A 325 9.67 7.63 5.97
CA PRO A 325 10.35 7.55 7.26
C PRO A 325 11.81 7.99 7.22
N LEU A 326 12.56 7.56 6.20
CA LEU A 326 13.96 7.96 6.01
C LEU A 326 14.09 9.45 5.71
N ALA A 327 13.22 10.01 4.87
CA ALA A 327 13.22 11.45 4.59
C ALA A 327 12.91 12.29 5.84
N PHE A 328 12.13 11.77 6.77
CA PHE A 328 11.89 12.38 8.08
C PHE A 328 13.09 12.23 9.03
N GLY A 329 13.92 11.23 8.86
CA GLY A 329 15.00 10.88 9.79
C GLY A 329 14.52 10.02 10.95
N ALA A 330 13.54 9.14 10.73
CA ALA A 330 12.94 8.24 11.71
C ALA A 330 13.80 7.00 11.97
N THR A 331 13.50 6.31 13.06
CA THR A 331 13.88 4.90 13.28
C THR A 331 12.72 4.02 12.84
N GLN A 332 12.97 3.03 12.00
CA GLN A 332 11.95 2.12 11.50
C GLN A 332 12.36 0.65 11.59
N ILE A 333 11.35 -0.24 11.57
CA ILE A 333 11.58 -1.68 11.54
C ILE A 333 11.41 -2.19 10.11
N ILE A 334 12.33 -3.03 9.66
CA ILE A 334 12.19 -3.91 8.51
C ILE A 334 12.13 -5.34 9.03
N PHE A 335 11.11 -6.06 8.64
CA PHE A 335 10.86 -7.43 9.07
C PHE A 335 10.80 -8.38 7.88
N GLU A 336 11.71 -9.37 7.86
CA GLU A 336 11.63 -10.51 6.95
C GLU A 336 10.94 -11.65 7.68
N GLY A 337 9.69 -11.96 7.36
CA GLY A 337 8.97 -13.03 8.03
C GLY A 337 7.45 -12.93 7.88
N VAL A 338 6.76 -13.66 8.72
CA VAL A 338 5.30 -13.69 8.80
C VAL A 338 4.82 -13.54 10.24
N PRO A 339 3.58 -13.05 10.48
CA PRO A 339 3.10 -12.73 11.83
C PRO A 339 2.98 -13.93 12.77
N THR A 340 3.01 -15.17 12.24
CA THR A 340 2.74 -16.40 12.99
C THR A 340 3.94 -17.35 13.06
N TYR A 341 5.13 -16.89 12.68
CA TYR A 341 6.34 -17.73 12.77
C TYR A 341 7.41 -17.04 13.64
N PRO A 342 8.09 -17.79 14.55
CA PRO A 342 7.91 -19.23 14.87
C PRO A 342 6.62 -19.56 15.61
N ASP A 343 5.94 -18.57 16.16
CA ASP A 343 4.69 -18.73 16.90
C ASP A 343 3.76 -17.52 16.69
N ALA A 344 2.52 -17.64 17.15
CA ALA A 344 1.48 -16.62 17.00
C ALA A 344 1.77 -15.30 17.74
N GLY A 345 2.72 -15.28 18.66
CA GLY A 345 3.14 -14.10 19.42
C GLY A 345 4.12 -13.18 18.69
N ARG A 346 4.59 -13.57 17.50
CA ARG A 346 5.70 -12.89 16.80
C ARG A 346 5.58 -11.37 16.72
N PHE A 347 4.43 -10.85 16.30
CA PHE A 347 4.23 -9.41 16.16
C PHE A 347 4.27 -8.70 17.52
N TRP A 348 3.68 -9.30 18.53
CA TRP A 348 3.62 -8.74 19.87
C TRP A 348 5.00 -8.72 20.54
N GLN A 349 5.78 -9.79 20.36
CA GLN A 349 7.18 -9.87 20.80
C GLN A 349 8.03 -8.76 20.16
N MET A 350 7.84 -8.49 18.86
CA MET A 350 8.58 -7.44 18.17
C MET A 350 8.20 -6.05 18.68
N ILE A 351 6.91 -5.78 18.91
CA ILE A 351 6.43 -4.52 19.48
C ILE A 351 7.05 -4.30 20.87
N GLU A 352 7.00 -5.32 21.73
CA GLU A 352 7.59 -5.25 23.07
C GLU A 352 9.11 -5.08 23.03
N ARG A 353 9.82 -5.90 22.23
CA ARG A 353 11.28 -5.91 22.12
C ARG A 353 11.83 -4.59 21.61
N HIS A 354 11.27 -4.08 20.54
CA HIS A 354 11.77 -2.89 19.86
C HIS A 354 11.10 -1.60 20.33
N LYS A 355 10.17 -1.68 21.30
CA LYS A 355 9.42 -0.53 21.82
C LYS A 355 8.77 0.27 20.69
N VAL A 356 8.07 -0.44 19.80
CA VAL A 356 7.35 0.16 18.68
C VAL A 356 6.35 1.18 19.19
N SER A 357 6.39 2.39 18.67
CA SER A 357 5.47 3.47 19.04
C SER A 357 4.35 3.68 18.02
N ILE A 358 4.61 3.37 16.75
CA ILE A 358 3.63 3.47 15.65
C ILE A 358 3.60 2.14 14.91
N PHE A 359 2.43 1.53 14.86
CA PHE A 359 2.23 0.25 14.17
C PHE A 359 1.24 0.40 13.01
N TYR A 360 1.71 0.20 11.77
CA TYR A 360 0.98 0.42 10.54
C TYR A 360 0.88 -0.87 9.73
N THR A 361 -0.34 -1.40 9.57
CA THR A 361 -0.56 -2.72 8.96
C THR A 361 -1.87 -2.77 8.17
N ALA A 362 -2.09 -3.87 7.44
CA ALA A 362 -3.31 -4.05 6.64
C ALA A 362 -4.45 -4.69 7.44
N PRO A 363 -5.73 -4.37 7.16
CA PRO A 363 -6.89 -5.02 7.76
C PRO A 363 -6.88 -6.55 7.64
N THR A 364 -6.38 -7.08 6.55
CA THR A 364 -6.20 -8.54 6.40
C THR A 364 -5.26 -9.12 7.46
N ALA A 365 -4.16 -8.45 7.79
CA ALA A 365 -3.27 -8.87 8.86
C ALA A 365 -4.00 -8.79 10.22
N ILE A 366 -4.72 -7.71 10.48
CA ILE A 366 -5.52 -7.53 11.71
C ILE A 366 -6.53 -8.68 11.84
N ARG A 367 -7.31 -8.99 10.81
CA ARG A 367 -8.27 -10.09 10.82
C ARG A 367 -7.62 -11.46 11.08
N SER A 368 -6.43 -11.70 10.54
CA SER A 368 -5.69 -12.93 10.82
C SER A 368 -5.24 -13.02 12.29
N LEU A 369 -4.85 -11.88 12.89
CA LEU A 369 -4.48 -11.78 14.30
C LEU A 369 -5.69 -11.93 15.23
N ILE A 370 -6.87 -11.44 14.85
CA ILE A 370 -8.13 -11.63 15.59
C ILE A 370 -8.42 -13.11 15.78
N LYS A 371 -8.20 -13.96 14.76
CA LYS A 371 -8.40 -15.40 14.83
C LYS A 371 -7.54 -16.09 15.89
N LEU A 372 -6.40 -15.51 16.25
CA LEU A 372 -5.49 -16.04 17.28
C LEU A 372 -5.94 -15.68 18.70
N GLY A 373 -6.99 -14.88 18.83
CA GLY A 373 -7.65 -14.54 20.08
C GLY A 373 -7.08 -13.29 20.77
N ALA A 374 -7.97 -12.60 21.49
CA ALA A 374 -7.66 -11.34 22.18
C ALA A 374 -6.70 -11.49 23.39
N LYS A 375 -6.59 -12.70 23.97
CA LYS A 375 -5.72 -12.95 25.12
C LYS A 375 -4.24 -12.98 24.77
N LEU A 376 -3.90 -13.24 23.52
CA LEU A 376 -2.49 -13.37 23.12
C LEU A 376 -1.74 -12.02 23.17
N PRO A 377 -2.25 -10.91 22.60
CA PRO A 377 -1.60 -9.61 22.73
C PRO A 377 -1.41 -9.15 24.18
N GLN A 378 -2.35 -9.50 25.07
CA GLN A 378 -2.31 -9.13 26.49
C GLN A 378 -1.16 -9.78 27.29
N GLN A 379 -0.46 -10.75 26.72
CA GLN A 379 0.71 -11.40 27.33
C GLN A 379 2.00 -10.58 27.14
N TYR A 380 1.95 -9.52 26.34
CA TYR A 380 3.09 -8.70 25.96
C TYR A 380 2.91 -7.24 26.37
N ASP A 381 4.01 -6.55 26.64
CA ASP A 381 4.00 -5.12 26.93
C ASP A 381 3.86 -4.29 25.63
N LEU A 382 2.64 -3.88 25.33
CA LEU A 382 2.31 -3.01 24.20
C LEU A 382 2.22 -1.52 24.59
N SER A 383 2.69 -1.15 25.77
CA SER A 383 2.56 0.22 26.33
C SER A 383 3.35 1.28 25.53
N SER A 384 4.34 0.85 24.76
CA SER A 384 5.10 1.73 23.86
C SER A 384 4.29 2.26 22.67
N LEU A 385 3.24 1.55 22.27
CA LEU A 385 2.36 2.00 21.19
C LEU A 385 1.65 3.30 21.58
N ARG A 386 1.70 4.30 20.72
CA ARG A 386 0.97 5.56 20.86
C ARG A 386 0.02 5.83 19.69
N LEU A 387 0.23 5.17 18.54
CA LEU A 387 -0.58 5.32 17.34
C LEU A 387 -0.62 4.01 16.55
N LEU A 388 -1.80 3.70 16.02
CA LEU A 388 -2.05 2.57 15.14
C LEU A 388 -2.48 3.07 13.77
N GLY A 389 -2.22 2.28 12.72
CA GLY A 389 -2.66 2.64 11.38
C GLY A 389 -3.13 1.44 10.56
N SER A 390 -4.04 1.71 9.62
CA SER A 390 -4.63 0.74 8.70
C SER A 390 -4.44 1.19 7.26
N VAL A 391 -4.13 0.24 6.36
CA VAL A 391 -3.80 0.53 4.97
C VAL A 391 -4.15 -0.59 4.00
N GLY A 392 -4.43 -0.21 2.76
CA GLY A 392 -4.50 -1.11 1.60
C GLY A 392 -5.88 -1.62 1.23
N GLU A 393 -6.79 -1.62 2.16
CA GLU A 393 -8.22 -1.94 1.98
C GLU A 393 -9.04 -1.26 3.08
N PRO A 394 -10.35 -1.04 2.89
CA PRO A 394 -11.22 -0.57 3.97
C PRO A 394 -11.22 -1.55 5.15
N ILE A 395 -11.18 -1.02 6.36
CA ILE A 395 -11.32 -1.80 7.58
C ILE A 395 -12.77 -1.78 8.05
N ASN A 396 -13.32 -2.96 8.33
CA ASN A 396 -14.67 -3.02 8.91
C ASN A 396 -14.67 -2.56 10.37
N PRO A 397 -15.77 -1.96 10.86
CA PRO A 397 -15.86 -1.40 12.21
C PRO A 397 -15.47 -2.38 13.33
N GLU A 398 -15.83 -3.66 13.22
CA GLU A 398 -15.52 -4.66 14.25
C GLU A 398 -14.01 -4.97 14.35
N ALA A 399 -13.32 -5.10 13.22
CA ALA A 399 -11.86 -5.26 13.21
C ALA A 399 -11.16 -3.98 13.71
N TRP A 400 -11.69 -2.81 13.37
CA TRP A 400 -11.21 -1.53 13.86
C TRP A 400 -11.34 -1.45 15.40
N MET A 401 -12.50 -1.84 15.96
CA MET A 401 -12.71 -1.84 17.41
C MET A 401 -11.78 -2.81 18.12
N TRP A 402 -11.62 -4.03 17.60
CA TRP A 402 -10.65 -4.98 18.17
C TRP A 402 -9.22 -4.40 18.16
N TYR A 403 -8.83 -3.76 17.07
CA TYR A 403 -7.52 -3.14 16.92
C TYR A 403 -7.34 -1.99 17.93
N TYR A 404 -8.38 -1.18 18.10
CA TYR A 404 -8.41 -0.08 19.06
C TYR A 404 -8.35 -0.56 20.51
N GLU A 405 -9.21 -1.50 20.89
CA GLU A 405 -9.36 -1.96 22.26
C GLU A 405 -8.24 -2.91 22.69
N VAL A 406 -7.96 -3.94 21.87
CA VAL A 406 -7.06 -5.04 22.24
C VAL A 406 -5.60 -4.66 22.01
N VAL A 407 -5.27 -4.08 20.88
CA VAL A 407 -3.88 -3.72 20.54
C VAL A 407 -3.55 -2.32 21.06
N GLY A 408 -4.42 -1.36 20.81
CA GLY A 408 -4.25 0.04 21.22
C GLY A 408 -4.57 0.32 22.68
N GLY A 409 -5.17 -0.64 23.41
CA GLY A 409 -5.56 -0.48 24.82
C GLY A 409 -6.54 0.68 25.03
N SER A 410 -7.40 0.98 24.06
CA SER A 410 -8.36 2.10 24.02
C SER A 410 -7.72 3.50 24.24
N ARG A 411 -6.42 3.63 23.94
CA ARG A 411 -5.66 4.89 24.11
C ARG A 411 -4.96 5.38 22.85
N CYS A 412 -4.67 4.43 21.91
CA CYS A 412 -3.99 4.77 20.67
C CYS A 412 -5.01 5.16 19.61
N PRO A 413 -4.96 6.37 19.04
CA PRO A 413 -5.78 6.68 17.87
C PRO A 413 -5.42 5.74 16.70
N ILE A 414 -6.41 5.44 15.86
CA ILE A 414 -6.21 4.69 14.62
C ILE A 414 -6.30 5.64 13.44
N VAL A 415 -5.29 5.63 12.59
CA VAL A 415 -5.32 6.31 11.30
C VAL A 415 -5.66 5.29 10.21
N ASP A 416 -6.91 5.35 9.73
CA ASP A 416 -7.38 4.55 8.60
C ASP A 416 -7.15 5.35 7.32
N THR A 417 -6.23 4.89 6.47
CA THR A 417 -5.67 5.69 5.39
C THR A 417 -6.21 5.26 4.04
N TRP A 418 -6.82 6.19 3.30
CA TRP A 418 -7.13 5.98 1.89
C TRP A 418 -6.12 6.68 0.99
N TRP A 419 -5.55 5.91 0.10
CA TRP A 419 -4.63 6.34 -0.95
C TRP A 419 -4.34 5.18 -1.91
N GLN A 420 -3.60 5.43 -2.98
CA GLN A 420 -3.37 4.47 -4.05
C GLN A 420 -1.90 4.51 -4.49
N THR A 421 -1.48 3.51 -5.28
CA THR A 421 -0.19 3.55 -5.98
C THR A 421 -0.07 4.81 -6.82
N GLU A 422 -1.16 5.18 -7.46
CA GLU A 422 -1.29 6.34 -8.33
C GLU A 422 -1.19 7.68 -7.59
N THR A 423 -1.60 7.75 -6.33
CA THR A 423 -1.48 8.98 -5.54
C THR A 423 -0.12 9.12 -4.84
N GLY A 424 0.62 8.02 -4.70
CA GLY A 424 1.96 7.97 -4.14
C GLY A 424 2.06 8.21 -2.63
N SER A 425 1.04 8.80 -2.02
CA SER A 425 0.99 9.12 -0.58
C SER A 425 -0.45 9.19 -0.09
N HIS A 426 -0.66 9.32 1.23
CA HIS A 426 -1.99 9.44 1.82
C HIS A 426 -2.74 10.66 1.28
N MET A 427 -4.04 10.48 1.01
CA MET A 427 -4.93 11.52 0.49
C MET A 427 -6.05 11.85 1.48
N ILE A 428 -6.69 10.83 2.03
CA ILE A 428 -7.77 10.96 3.01
C ILE A 428 -7.41 10.08 4.21
N ALA A 429 -7.25 10.68 5.37
CA ALA A 429 -6.89 9.97 6.59
C ALA A 429 -7.11 10.84 7.82
N PRO A 430 -7.35 10.25 9.00
CA PRO A 430 -7.36 10.99 10.25
C PRO A 430 -6.00 11.66 10.49
N MET A 431 -6.04 12.95 10.86
CA MET A 431 -4.88 13.62 11.43
C MET A 431 -4.99 13.54 12.96
N PRO A 432 -4.15 12.75 13.63
CA PRO A 432 -4.24 12.56 15.08
C PRO A 432 -4.10 13.90 15.81
N GLY A 433 -4.92 14.10 16.83
CA GLY A 433 -4.94 15.36 17.56
C GLY A 433 -5.79 16.47 16.93
N CYS A 434 -6.35 16.25 15.72
CA CYS A 434 -7.17 17.25 15.04
C CYS A 434 -8.65 16.84 14.90
N LEU A 435 -8.88 15.57 14.62
CA LEU A 435 -10.18 15.06 14.18
C LEU A 435 -10.65 13.94 15.10
N ASP A 436 -11.95 13.90 15.34
CA ASP A 436 -12.58 12.71 15.87
C ASP A 436 -12.43 11.58 14.86
N ILE A 437 -12.24 10.36 15.33
CA ILE A 437 -12.14 9.18 14.46
C ILE A 437 -13.37 8.31 14.60
N LYS A 438 -13.81 7.72 13.48
CA LYS A 438 -14.98 6.82 13.42
C LYS A 438 -14.52 5.46 12.87
N PRO A 439 -14.94 4.34 13.47
CA PRO A 439 -14.57 3.01 13.00
C PRO A 439 -14.92 2.77 11.53
N GLY A 440 -13.89 2.57 10.68
CA GLY A 440 -14.06 2.32 9.25
C GLY A 440 -14.15 3.55 8.35
N SER A 441 -14.04 4.76 8.90
CA SER A 441 -13.96 6.01 8.13
C SER A 441 -12.52 6.47 7.96
N CYS A 442 -12.16 6.91 6.74
CA CYS A 442 -10.90 7.61 6.50
C CYS A 442 -10.95 9.08 6.92
N THR A 443 -12.06 9.57 7.46
CA THR A 443 -12.30 10.96 7.91
C THR A 443 -12.25 11.98 6.77
N LEU A 444 -11.33 12.95 6.81
CA LEU A 444 -11.26 14.08 5.91
C LEU A 444 -10.01 14.04 5.01
N PRO A 445 -10.06 14.68 3.82
CA PRO A 445 -8.88 14.86 2.99
C PRO A 445 -7.77 15.61 3.72
N LEU A 446 -6.52 15.29 3.44
CA LEU A 446 -5.39 16.08 3.93
C LEU A 446 -5.45 17.52 3.39
N PRO A 447 -4.94 18.51 4.15
CA PRO A 447 -4.81 19.87 3.63
C PRO A 447 -4.08 19.89 2.28
N GLY A 448 -4.67 20.55 1.28
CA GLY A 448 -4.16 20.57 -0.10
C GLY A 448 -4.73 19.47 -1.02
N ILE A 449 -5.49 18.52 -0.49
CA ILE A 449 -6.15 17.48 -1.29
C ILE A 449 -7.65 17.82 -1.42
N LEU A 450 -8.08 18.11 -2.63
CA LEU A 450 -9.47 18.49 -2.92
C LEU A 450 -10.25 17.27 -3.41
N ALA A 451 -10.53 16.35 -2.49
CA ALA A 451 -11.34 15.17 -2.79
C ALA A 451 -12.84 15.51 -2.77
N ASP A 452 -13.61 14.85 -3.64
CA ASP A 452 -15.07 14.94 -3.67
C ASP A 452 -15.67 13.60 -4.11
N ILE A 453 -16.98 13.49 -3.94
CA ILE A 453 -17.76 12.34 -4.41
C ILE A 453 -18.76 12.85 -5.42
N VAL A 454 -18.74 12.29 -6.63
CA VAL A 454 -19.54 12.76 -7.76
C VAL A 454 -20.39 11.63 -8.35
N ASP A 455 -21.46 12.01 -9.00
CA ASP A 455 -22.29 11.11 -9.80
C ASP A 455 -21.68 10.83 -11.20
N GLU A 456 -22.38 10.09 -12.03
CA GLU A 456 -21.97 9.76 -13.42
C GLU A 456 -21.83 11.00 -14.33
N ALA A 457 -22.45 12.11 -13.97
CA ALA A 457 -22.35 13.38 -14.70
C ALA A 457 -21.25 14.31 -14.15
N GLY A 458 -20.52 13.88 -13.11
CA GLY A 458 -19.49 14.69 -12.45
C GLY A 458 -20.03 15.71 -11.45
N ALA A 459 -21.34 15.68 -11.14
CA ALA A 459 -21.93 16.56 -10.14
C ALA A 459 -21.74 16.00 -8.72
N PRO A 460 -21.44 16.86 -7.71
CA PRO A 460 -21.32 16.42 -6.33
C PRO A 460 -22.60 15.73 -5.82
N VAL A 461 -22.44 14.64 -5.07
CA VAL A 461 -23.57 13.93 -4.44
C VAL A 461 -23.85 14.48 -3.04
N GLU A 462 -25.13 14.39 -2.61
CA GLU A 462 -25.54 14.75 -1.26
C GLU A 462 -24.94 13.81 -0.19
N PRO A 463 -24.74 14.27 1.05
CA PRO A 463 -24.33 13.41 2.15
C PRO A 463 -25.19 12.15 2.29
N GLY A 464 -24.59 11.03 2.61
CA GLY A 464 -25.24 9.72 2.70
C GLY A 464 -25.46 9.01 1.36
N LYS A 465 -25.22 9.68 0.22
CA LYS A 465 -25.25 9.04 -1.10
C LYS A 465 -23.86 8.64 -1.55
N GLY A 466 -23.75 7.45 -2.11
CA GLY A 466 -22.52 6.96 -2.71
C GLY A 466 -22.33 7.46 -4.14
N GLY A 467 -21.06 7.60 -4.52
CA GLY A 467 -20.66 8.04 -5.85
C GLY A 467 -19.20 7.66 -6.17
N PHE A 468 -18.67 8.25 -7.22
CA PHE A 468 -17.29 8.10 -7.63
C PHE A 468 -16.39 9.01 -6.82
N LEU A 469 -15.35 8.44 -6.21
CA LEU A 469 -14.35 9.24 -5.52
C LEU A 469 -13.41 9.88 -6.55
N VAL A 470 -13.31 11.20 -6.50
CA VAL A 470 -12.46 11.99 -7.39
C VAL A 470 -11.58 12.96 -6.60
N ILE A 471 -10.44 13.37 -7.19
CA ILE A 471 -9.64 14.48 -6.70
C ILE A 471 -9.66 15.58 -7.76
N LYS A 472 -10.12 16.77 -7.38
CA LYS A 472 -10.46 17.87 -8.31
C LYS A 472 -9.27 18.69 -8.77
N LYS A 473 -8.15 18.67 -8.03
CA LYS A 473 -6.93 19.40 -8.43
C LYS A 473 -5.73 18.48 -8.40
N PRO A 474 -4.77 18.66 -9.32
CA PRO A 474 -3.53 17.93 -9.29
C PRO A 474 -2.74 18.27 -8.02
N PHE A 475 -2.03 17.31 -7.47
CA PHE A 475 -1.21 17.44 -6.28
C PHE A 475 0.20 16.89 -6.56
N PRO A 476 1.24 17.26 -5.79
CA PRO A 476 2.61 16.95 -6.15
C PRO A 476 2.93 15.46 -6.34
N SER A 477 2.37 14.57 -5.51
CA SER A 477 2.63 13.12 -5.57
C SER A 477 1.73 12.35 -6.54
N LEU A 478 0.90 13.03 -7.33
CA LEU A 478 0.08 12.38 -8.36
C LEU A 478 0.97 11.67 -9.38
N VAL A 479 0.56 10.48 -9.78
CA VAL A 479 1.19 9.71 -10.87
C VAL A 479 1.40 10.57 -12.11
N ARG A 480 2.58 10.47 -12.74
CA ARG A 480 2.88 11.27 -13.93
C ARG A 480 2.35 10.65 -15.21
N THR A 481 2.42 9.35 -15.33
CA THR A 481 1.91 8.59 -16.47
C THR A 481 1.91 7.08 -16.17
N ILE A 482 1.31 6.31 -17.06
CA ILE A 482 1.59 4.88 -17.18
C ILE A 482 2.80 4.74 -18.11
N TRP A 483 3.83 4.04 -17.67
CA TRP A 483 5.05 3.79 -18.44
C TRP A 483 4.72 3.19 -19.80
N ASN A 484 5.26 3.79 -20.87
CA ASN A 484 5.01 3.42 -22.27
C ASN A 484 3.54 3.50 -22.76
N ASP A 485 2.59 3.99 -21.93
CA ASP A 485 1.17 4.02 -22.29
C ASP A 485 0.42 5.28 -21.81
N PRO A 486 0.78 6.49 -22.32
CA PRO A 486 0.17 7.74 -21.90
C PRO A 486 -1.32 7.85 -22.26
N ASP A 487 -1.77 7.17 -23.32
CA ASP A 487 -3.18 7.17 -23.71
C ASP A 487 -4.03 6.38 -22.71
N ARG A 488 -3.51 5.26 -22.22
CA ARG A 488 -4.17 4.49 -21.16
C ARG A 488 -4.22 5.28 -19.85
N PHE A 489 -3.17 6.05 -19.52
CA PHE A 489 -3.16 6.96 -18.37
C PHE A 489 -4.33 7.95 -18.44
N ARG A 490 -4.46 8.69 -19.56
CA ARG A 490 -5.54 9.67 -19.76
C ARG A 490 -6.92 9.02 -19.63
N LYS A 491 -7.16 7.93 -20.36
CA LYS A 491 -8.45 7.23 -20.37
C LYS A 491 -8.83 6.63 -19.02
N THR A 492 -7.84 6.17 -18.24
CA THR A 492 -8.12 5.50 -16.95
C THR A 492 -8.36 6.49 -15.83
N TYR A 493 -7.56 7.57 -15.77
CA TYR A 493 -7.53 8.45 -14.60
C TYR A 493 -8.13 9.83 -14.85
N PHE A 494 -8.29 10.23 -16.10
CA PHE A 494 -8.88 11.50 -16.52
C PHE A 494 -9.85 11.27 -17.67
N PRO A 495 -10.91 10.46 -17.45
CA PRO A 495 -11.83 10.07 -18.50
C PRO A 495 -12.66 11.25 -19.03
N GLU A 496 -13.12 11.12 -20.29
CA GLU A 496 -13.89 12.15 -20.99
C GLU A 496 -15.26 12.39 -20.34
N GLU A 497 -15.80 11.41 -19.64
CA GLU A 497 -17.06 11.52 -18.88
C GLU A 497 -17.01 12.62 -17.82
N PHE A 498 -15.81 12.95 -17.31
CA PHE A 498 -15.55 14.05 -16.38
C PHE A 498 -14.74 15.17 -17.04
N ASN A 499 -14.89 15.37 -18.37
CA ASN A 499 -14.16 16.37 -19.17
C ASN A 499 -12.65 16.32 -19.04
N GLY A 500 -12.07 15.22 -18.55
CA GLY A 500 -10.65 15.10 -18.27
C GLY A 500 -10.13 15.99 -17.12
N GLU A 501 -11.04 16.56 -16.31
CA GLU A 501 -10.69 17.54 -15.26
C GLU A 501 -10.35 16.88 -13.92
N TYR A 502 -11.01 15.75 -13.59
CA TYR A 502 -10.88 15.10 -12.29
C TYR A 502 -10.01 13.85 -12.37
N TYR A 503 -9.13 13.69 -11.37
CA TYR A 503 -8.51 12.40 -11.15
C TYR A 503 -9.55 11.41 -10.62
N LEU A 504 -9.87 10.38 -11.39
CA LEU A 504 -10.79 9.31 -11.03
C LEU A 504 -10.03 8.21 -10.28
N ALA A 505 -10.36 8.03 -9.00
CA ALA A 505 -9.73 7.01 -8.16
C ALA A 505 -10.11 5.57 -8.55
N GLY A 506 -11.27 5.39 -9.18
CA GLY A 506 -11.86 4.07 -9.44
C GLY A 506 -12.35 3.38 -8.17
N ASP A 507 -12.47 4.13 -7.08
CA ASP A 507 -13.13 3.72 -5.84
C ASP A 507 -14.47 4.44 -5.72
N SER A 508 -15.45 3.76 -5.10
CA SER A 508 -16.71 4.35 -4.67
C SER A 508 -16.63 4.76 -3.21
N ALA A 509 -17.26 5.85 -2.88
CA ALA A 509 -17.30 6.38 -1.52
C ALA A 509 -18.62 7.08 -1.24
N ASN A 510 -18.91 7.35 0.05
CA ASN A 510 -19.92 8.30 0.49
C ASN A 510 -19.34 9.27 1.51
N ARG A 511 -20.07 10.34 1.81
CA ARG A 511 -19.79 11.24 2.93
C ARG A 511 -20.92 11.18 3.93
N ASP A 512 -20.60 11.18 5.22
CA ASP A 512 -21.60 11.37 6.26
C ASP A 512 -21.92 12.87 6.47
N GLU A 513 -22.83 13.15 7.41
CA GLU A 513 -23.26 14.52 7.74
C GLU A 513 -22.12 15.40 8.31
N ASP A 514 -21.09 14.79 8.90
CA ASP A 514 -19.89 15.48 9.38
C ASP A 514 -18.86 15.73 8.26
N GLY A 515 -19.15 15.27 7.03
CA GLY A 515 -18.29 15.38 5.87
C GLY A 515 -17.21 14.29 5.78
N TYR A 516 -17.25 13.27 6.64
CA TYR A 516 -16.26 12.20 6.68
C TYR A 516 -16.47 11.20 5.55
N PHE A 517 -15.37 10.78 4.95
CA PHE A 517 -15.34 9.86 3.82
C PHE A 517 -15.35 8.41 4.27
N TRP A 518 -16.19 7.61 3.64
CA TRP A 518 -16.35 6.18 3.81
C TRP A 518 -16.11 5.52 2.47
N ILE A 519 -15.09 4.65 2.38
CA ILE A 519 -14.78 3.93 1.15
C ILE A 519 -15.65 2.68 1.06
N LEU A 520 -16.47 2.60 0.00
CA LEU A 520 -17.43 1.51 -0.22
C LEU A 520 -16.84 0.35 -1.04
N GLY A 521 -15.64 0.54 -1.61
CA GLY A 521 -14.94 -0.43 -2.43
C GLY A 521 -14.62 0.08 -3.83
N ARG A 522 -14.18 -0.83 -4.71
CA ARG A 522 -13.91 -0.50 -6.11
C ARG A 522 -15.22 -0.28 -6.86
N VAL A 523 -15.22 0.68 -7.78
CA VAL A 523 -16.37 0.90 -8.69
C VAL A 523 -16.72 -0.37 -9.46
N ASP A 524 -15.71 -1.14 -9.87
CA ASP A 524 -15.87 -2.44 -10.55
C ASP A 524 -16.48 -3.54 -9.65
N ASP A 525 -16.51 -3.34 -8.33
CA ASP A 525 -17.05 -4.29 -7.35
C ASP A 525 -18.44 -3.90 -6.85
N VAL A 526 -19.02 -2.78 -7.32
CA VAL A 526 -20.39 -2.39 -7.02
C VAL A 526 -21.38 -3.31 -7.73
N LEU A 527 -22.31 -3.87 -6.98
CA LEU A 527 -23.35 -4.78 -7.48
C LEU A 527 -24.57 -4.00 -7.96
N ASN A 528 -25.16 -4.43 -9.07
CA ASN A 528 -26.44 -3.89 -9.55
C ASN A 528 -27.57 -4.89 -9.31
N VAL A 529 -28.17 -4.84 -8.15
CA VAL A 529 -29.22 -5.77 -7.72
C VAL A 529 -30.60 -5.10 -7.84
N SER A 530 -31.43 -5.55 -8.74
CA SER A 530 -32.80 -5.04 -8.96
C SER A 530 -32.84 -3.52 -9.22
N GLY A 531 -31.82 -2.97 -9.88
CA GLY A 531 -31.70 -1.53 -10.17
C GLY A 531 -31.07 -0.70 -9.04
N HIS A 532 -30.71 -1.32 -7.93
CA HIS A 532 -29.99 -0.69 -6.82
C HIS A 532 -28.50 -1.00 -6.90
N ARG A 533 -27.66 -0.01 -6.65
CA ARG A 533 -26.20 -0.15 -6.63
C ARG A 533 -25.73 -0.36 -5.19
N LEU A 534 -25.27 -1.56 -4.88
CA LEU A 534 -24.84 -1.97 -3.54
C LEU A 534 -23.32 -2.14 -3.48
N GLY A 535 -22.70 -1.55 -2.48
CA GLY A 535 -21.28 -1.77 -2.19
C GLY A 535 -21.06 -3.18 -1.62
N THR A 536 -20.13 -3.95 -2.20
CA THR A 536 -19.79 -5.29 -1.68
C THR A 536 -19.27 -5.22 -0.24
N MET A 537 -18.53 -4.16 0.09
CA MET A 537 -17.93 -3.96 1.42
C MET A 537 -18.96 -3.88 2.55
N GLU A 538 -20.13 -3.30 2.30
CA GLU A 538 -21.18 -3.21 3.32
C GLU A 538 -21.75 -4.59 3.67
N ILE A 539 -21.96 -5.43 2.65
CA ILE A 539 -22.42 -6.81 2.83
C ILE A 539 -21.34 -7.65 3.53
N GLU A 540 -20.08 -7.49 3.11
CA GLU A 540 -18.92 -8.14 3.74
C GLU A 540 -18.79 -7.74 5.22
N SER A 541 -18.93 -6.45 5.53
CA SER A 541 -18.87 -5.93 6.89
C SER A 541 -20.00 -6.50 7.77
N SER A 542 -21.22 -6.55 7.24
CA SER A 542 -22.34 -7.17 7.94
C SER A 542 -22.09 -8.66 8.23
N LEU A 543 -21.58 -9.42 7.25
CA LEU A 543 -21.23 -10.82 7.45
C LEU A 543 -20.16 -11.00 8.53
N VAL A 544 -19.11 -10.17 8.51
CA VAL A 544 -18.00 -10.25 9.49
C VAL A 544 -18.44 -9.82 10.89
N ALA A 545 -19.46 -8.98 11.03
CA ALA A 545 -20.05 -8.64 12.31
C ALA A 545 -20.78 -9.82 12.97
N ASN A 546 -21.16 -10.86 12.21
CA ASN A 546 -21.72 -12.08 12.77
C ASN A 546 -20.64 -12.86 13.55
N PRO A 547 -20.92 -13.32 14.80
CA PRO A 547 -19.95 -14.02 15.65
C PRO A 547 -19.30 -15.26 15.02
N LEU A 548 -19.97 -15.92 14.09
CA LEU A 548 -19.48 -17.13 13.41
C LEU A 548 -18.44 -16.83 12.33
N VAL A 549 -18.46 -15.63 11.77
CA VAL A 549 -17.69 -15.29 10.56
C VAL A 549 -16.32 -14.71 10.92
N ALA A 550 -15.29 -15.23 10.28
CA ALA A 550 -13.93 -14.70 10.37
C ALA A 550 -13.60 -13.76 9.21
N GLU A 551 -14.00 -14.15 7.99
CA GLU A 551 -13.78 -13.36 6.77
C GLU A 551 -14.94 -13.58 5.79
N ALA A 552 -15.21 -12.56 4.97
CA ALA A 552 -16.16 -12.65 3.89
C ALA A 552 -15.66 -11.86 2.66
N ALA A 553 -16.01 -12.34 1.47
CA ALA A 553 -15.87 -11.62 0.23
C ALA A 553 -17.14 -11.78 -0.59
N VAL A 554 -17.60 -10.68 -1.19
CA VAL A 554 -18.86 -10.63 -1.95
C VAL A 554 -18.58 -10.27 -3.40
N VAL A 555 -19.24 -10.97 -4.31
CA VAL A 555 -19.19 -10.69 -5.75
C VAL A 555 -20.58 -10.84 -6.37
N GLY A 556 -20.77 -10.20 -7.54
CA GLY A 556 -21.96 -10.39 -8.35
C GLY A 556 -21.82 -11.53 -9.36
N LYS A 557 -22.92 -12.22 -9.62
CA LYS A 557 -23.07 -13.06 -10.82
C LYS A 557 -24.31 -12.63 -11.58
N PRO A 558 -24.34 -12.72 -12.93
CA PRO A 558 -25.51 -12.39 -13.73
C PRO A 558 -26.76 -13.15 -13.24
N HIS A 559 -27.90 -12.44 -13.20
CA HIS A 559 -29.18 -12.98 -12.82
C HIS A 559 -30.29 -12.41 -13.69
N ASP A 560 -31.12 -13.28 -14.30
CA ASP A 560 -32.11 -12.91 -15.35
C ASP A 560 -33.14 -11.86 -14.90
N ILE A 561 -33.48 -11.82 -13.61
CA ILE A 561 -34.52 -10.93 -13.08
C ILE A 561 -33.90 -9.74 -12.35
N LYS A 562 -32.84 -9.97 -11.56
CA LYS A 562 -32.26 -8.95 -10.66
C LYS A 562 -31.14 -8.13 -11.32
N GLY A 563 -30.70 -8.50 -12.52
CA GLY A 563 -29.46 -8.02 -13.11
C GLY A 563 -28.25 -8.78 -12.55
N GLU A 564 -28.00 -8.63 -11.25
CA GLU A 564 -26.99 -9.41 -10.53
C GLU A 564 -27.55 -10.08 -9.28
N ALA A 565 -27.07 -11.28 -8.99
CA ALA A 565 -27.27 -12.00 -7.75
C ALA A 565 -26.05 -11.81 -6.84
N VAL A 566 -26.28 -11.67 -5.55
CA VAL A 566 -25.24 -11.52 -4.53
C VAL A 566 -24.68 -12.88 -4.16
N VAL A 567 -23.39 -13.12 -4.39
CA VAL A 567 -22.69 -14.35 -3.98
C VAL A 567 -21.66 -14.00 -2.92
N ALA A 568 -21.79 -14.58 -1.72
CA ALA A 568 -20.86 -14.40 -0.63
C ALA A 568 -19.98 -15.64 -0.45
N PHE A 569 -18.68 -15.43 -0.36
CA PHE A 569 -17.70 -16.44 0.04
C PHE A 569 -17.30 -16.17 1.49
N VAL A 570 -17.50 -17.15 2.36
CA VAL A 570 -17.41 -16.96 3.81
C VAL A 570 -16.43 -17.96 4.42
N VAL A 571 -15.55 -17.45 5.28
CA VAL A 571 -14.68 -18.26 6.15
C VAL A 571 -15.18 -18.13 7.58
N LEU A 572 -15.49 -19.23 8.23
CA LEU A 572 -15.92 -19.25 9.62
C LEU A 572 -14.70 -19.22 10.57
N LYS A 573 -14.95 -18.85 11.82
CA LYS A 573 -13.94 -18.94 12.91
C LYS A 573 -13.64 -20.40 13.28
N ASP A 574 -14.66 -21.24 13.17
CA ASP A 574 -14.56 -22.68 13.35
C ASP A 574 -14.33 -23.41 12.02
N ALA A 575 -14.24 -24.72 12.05
CA ALA A 575 -14.05 -25.54 10.86
C ALA A 575 -15.15 -25.29 9.80
N ARG A 576 -14.79 -25.43 8.54
CA ARG A 576 -15.73 -25.30 7.42
C ARG A 576 -16.90 -26.26 7.57
N PRO A 577 -18.15 -25.78 7.51
CA PRO A 577 -19.33 -26.62 7.64
C PRO A 577 -19.59 -27.40 6.35
N GLU A 578 -20.21 -28.56 6.47
CA GLU A 578 -20.61 -29.41 5.34
C GLU A 578 -22.08 -29.87 5.45
N GLY A 579 -22.66 -30.24 4.33
CA GLY A 579 -23.99 -30.83 4.25
C GLY A 579 -25.10 -29.96 4.85
N ASP A 580 -25.89 -30.54 5.77
CA ASP A 580 -27.03 -29.85 6.41
C ASP A 580 -26.61 -28.69 7.32
N GLU A 581 -25.46 -28.81 7.94
CA GLU A 581 -24.94 -27.74 8.78
C GLU A 581 -24.56 -26.51 7.94
N ALA A 582 -23.91 -26.70 6.79
CA ALA A 582 -23.62 -25.63 5.86
C ALA A 582 -24.88 -24.90 5.39
N ARG A 583 -25.94 -25.67 5.08
CA ARG A 583 -27.25 -25.11 4.70
C ARG A 583 -27.87 -24.27 5.82
N ARG A 584 -27.82 -24.77 7.05
CA ARG A 584 -28.34 -24.08 8.23
C ARG A 584 -27.63 -22.77 8.48
N ILE A 585 -26.30 -22.80 8.52
CA ILE A 585 -25.47 -21.58 8.74
C ILE A 585 -25.64 -20.60 7.60
N ALA A 586 -25.70 -21.06 6.35
CA ALA A 586 -25.96 -20.17 5.21
C ALA A 586 -27.31 -19.45 5.32
N ALA A 587 -28.37 -20.15 5.74
CA ALA A 587 -29.68 -19.53 5.99
C ALA A 587 -29.64 -18.52 7.13
N GLU A 588 -28.92 -18.81 8.21
CA GLU A 588 -28.72 -17.89 9.34
C GLU A 588 -28.00 -16.60 8.88
N LEU A 589 -26.88 -16.72 8.15
CA LEU A 589 -26.12 -15.57 7.65
C LEU A 589 -26.91 -14.75 6.62
N LYS A 590 -27.69 -15.38 5.75
CA LYS A 590 -28.60 -14.68 4.84
C LYS A 590 -29.61 -13.83 5.59
N ASN A 591 -30.24 -14.39 6.62
CA ASN A 591 -31.21 -13.68 7.46
C ASN A 591 -30.53 -12.58 8.27
N TRP A 592 -29.31 -12.80 8.73
CA TRP A 592 -28.50 -11.79 9.41
C TRP A 592 -28.29 -10.56 8.52
N VAL A 593 -27.78 -10.73 7.29
CA VAL A 593 -27.59 -9.64 6.34
C VAL A 593 -28.93 -8.94 6.01
N ALA A 594 -30.00 -9.71 5.81
CA ALA A 594 -31.32 -9.16 5.54
C ALA A 594 -31.87 -8.30 6.69
N HIS A 595 -31.53 -8.64 7.94
CA HIS A 595 -31.89 -7.88 9.13
C HIS A 595 -31.06 -6.61 9.27
N GLU A 596 -29.74 -6.73 9.13
CA GLU A 596 -28.78 -5.64 9.36
C GLU A 596 -28.79 -4.57 8.24
N ILE A 597 -28.86 -5.02 6.99
CA ILE A 597 -28.76 -4.12 5.82
C ILE A 597 -30.11 -3.99 5.10
N GLY A 598 -30.85 -5.09 4.98
CA GLY A 598 -32.10 -5.15 4.23
C GLY A 598 -32.13 -6.32 3.23
N LYS A 599 -33.34 -6.72 2.84
CA LYS A 599 -33.55 -7.87 1.94
C LYS A 599 -32.88 -7.75 0.58
N ILE A 600 -32.62 -6.52 0.12
CA ILE A 600 -31.99 -6.28 -1.18
C ILE A 600 -30.52 -6.71 -1.19
N ALA A 601 -29.85 -6.60 -0.05
CA ALA A 601 -28.45 -6.97 0.13
C ALA A 601 -28.27 -8.44 0.55
N GLN A 602 -29.38 -9.16 0.80
CA GLN A 602 -29.35 -10.56 1.22
C GLN A 602 -28.62 -11.41 0.17
N PRO A 603 -27.56 -12.17 0.54
CA PRO A 603 -26.90 -13.06 -0.39
C PRO A 603 -27.84 -14.11 -0.99
N ASP A 604 -27.87 -14.23 -2.30
CA ASP A 604 -28.57 -15.30 -2.99
C ASP A 604 -27.89 -16.64 -2.73
N GLU A 605 -26.56 -16.61 -2.66
CA GLU A 605 -25.72 -17.78 -2.47
C GLU A 605 -24.62 -17.49 -1.44
N ILE A 606 -24.33 -18.46 -0.57
CA ILE A 606 -23.18 -18.44 0.34
C ILE A 606 -22.36 -19.70 0.11
N ARG A 607 -21.07 -19.53 -0.13
CA ARG A 607 -20.09 -20.61 -0.26
C ARG A 607 -19.07 -20.53 0.88
N PHE A 608 -18.83 -21.66 1.53
CA PHE A 608 -17.86 -21.75 2.61
C PHE A 608 -16.52 -22.26 2.12
N GLY A 609 -15.44 -21.60 2.53
CA GLY A 609 -14.07 -22.00 2.29
C GLY A 609 -13.24 -22.02 3.56
N ASP A 610 -12.12 -22.73 3.55
CA ASP A 610 -11.14 -22.70 4.64
C ASP A 610 -10.36 -21.37 4.63
N ASN A 611 -10.30 -20.73 3.45
CA ASN A 611 -9.70 -19.41 3.23
C ASN A 611 -10.36 -18.73 2.02
N LEU A 612 -9.97 -17.47 1.74
CA LEU A 612 -10.29 -16.77 0.49
C LEU A 612 -9.08 -16.75 -0.43
N PRO A 613 -9.27 -16.69 -1.77
CA PRO A 613 -8.17 -16.51 -2.69
C PRO A 613 -7.56 -15.11 -2.51
N LYS A 614 -6.33 -15.09 -2.02
CA LYS A 614 -5.60 -13.86 -1.71
C LYS A 614 -4.30 -13.81 -2.47
N THR A 615 -3.88 -12.62 -2.80
CA THR A 615 -2.48 -12.38 -3.14
C THR A 615 -1.61 -12.64 -1.91
N ARG A 616 -0.33 -12.86 -2.15
CA ARG A 616 0.65 -13.02 -1.04
C ARG A 616 0.78 -11.78 -0.14
N SER A 617 0.24 -10.62 -0.57
CA SER A 617 0.07 -9.44 0.27
C SER A 617 -1.21 -9.45 1.11
N GLY A 618 -2.02 -10.51 1.01
CA GLY A 618 -3.29 -10.65 1.72
C GLY A 618 -4.50 -10.04 1.02
N LYS A 619 -4.34 -9.37 -0.13
CA LYS A 619 -5.47 -8.78 -0.86
C LYS A 619 -6.33 -9.86 -1.51
N ILE A 620 -7.65 -9.82 -1.26
CA ILE A 620 -8.62 -10.74 -1.85
C ILE A 620 -8.69 -10.55 -3.36
N MET A 621 -8.59 -11.66 -4.09
CA MET A 621 -8.63 -11.68 -5.56
C MET A 621 -10.08 -11.86 -6.05
N ARG A 622 -10.91 -10.82 -5.92
CA ARG A 622 -12.34 -10.86 -6.28
C ARG A 622 -12.60 -11.29 -7.71
N ARG A 623 -11.69 -11.00 -8.64
CA ARG A 623 -11.79 -11.45 -10.04
C ARG A 623 -11.88 -12.98 -10.17
N LEU A 624 -11.14 -13.72 -9.31
CA LEU A 624 -11.19 -15.17 -9.28
C LEU A 624 -12.51 -15.67 -8.66
N LEU A 625 -12.96 -15.02 -7.59
CA LEU A 625 -14.25 -15.31 -6.98
C LEU A 625 -15.42 -15.08 -7.93
N ARG A 626 -15.35 -14.03 -8.78
CA ARG A 626 -16.36 -13.78 -9.82
C ARG A 626 -16.38 -14.90 -10.87
N ALA A 627 -15.21 -15.36 -11.35
CA ALA A 627 -15.13 -16.48 -12.29
C ALA A 627 -15.72 -17.76 -11.66
N ILE A 628 -15.38 -18.04 -10.40
CA ILE A 628 -15.95 -19.17 -9.65
C ILE A 628 -17.46 -19.03 -9.48
N ALA A 629 -17.98 -17.86 -9.12
CA ALA A 629 -19.40 -17.61 -8.93
C ALA A 629 -20.20 -17.82 -10.24
N LYS A 630 -19.61 -17.45 -11.36
CA LYS A 630 -20.20 -17.62 -12.72
C LYS A 630 -20.02 -19.03 -13.27
N GLY A 631 -19.20 -19.89 -12.67
CA GLY A 631 -18.85 -21.20 -13.22
C GLY A 631 -17.94 -21.13 -14.45
N GLU A 632 -17.22 -20.03 -14.62
CA GLU A 632 -16.29 -19.82 -15.72
C GLU A 632 -14.92 -20.48 -15.44
N ALA A 633 -14.22 -20.90 -16.48
CA ALA A 633 -12.86 -21.39 -16.35
C ALA A 633 -11.94 -20.24 -15.89
N ILE A 634 -11.05 -20.51 -14.94
CA ILE A 634 -10.07 -19.53 -14.47
C ILE A 634 -8.97 -19.38 -15.52
N THR A 635 -9.07 -18.36 -16.34
CA THR A 635 -8.07 -17.97 -17.36
C THR A 635 -7.21 -16.78 -16.91
N GLN A 636 -7.54 -16.19 -15.77
CA GLN A 636 -6.84 -15.03 -15.24
C GLN A 636 -5.49 -15.43 -14.64
N ASP A 637 -4.58 -14.46 -14.58
CA ASP A 637 -3.28 -14.64 -13.93
C ASP A 637 -3.42 -14.99 -12.45
N VAL A 638 -3.01 -16.19 -12.07
CA VAL A 638 -2.99 -16.71 -10.69
C VAL A 638 -1.58 -16.65 -10.08
N SER A 639 -0.61 -16.07 -10.77
CA SER A 639 0.79 -16.04 -10.36
C SER A 639 1.05 -15.35 -9.02
N THR A 640 0.12 -14.49 -8.60
CA THR A 640 0.17 -13.75 -7.33
C THR A 640 -0.59 -14.44 -6.20
N LEU A 641 -1.26 -15.57 -6.47
CA LEU A 641 -2.09 -16.29 -5.52
C LEU A 641 -1.23 -17.03 -4.48
N GLU A 642 -1.56 -16.85 -3.21
CA GLU A 642 -0.82 -17.47 -2.10
C GLU A 642 -1.02 -18.98 -2.03
N ASN A 643 -2.28 -19.43 -2.20
CA ASN A 643 -2.66 -20.85 -2.16
C ASN A 643 -3.58 -21.21 -3.32
N PRO A 644 -3.06 -21.77 -4.42
CA PRO A 644 -3.87 -22.15 -5.58
C PRO A 644 -4.94 -23.21 -5.29
N GLN A 645 -4.73 -24.10 -4.32
CA GLN A 645 -5.67 -25.19 -3.99
C GLN A 645 -7.03 -24.68 -3.49
N ILE A 646 -7.08 -23.45 -2.98
CA ILE A 646 -8.32 -22.85 -2.50
C ILE A 646 -9.34 -22.65 -3.62
N LEU A 647 -8.90 -22.50 -4.86
CA LEU A 647 -9.78 -22.31 -6.01
C LEU A 647 -10.62 -23.56 -6.27
N ASP A 648 -9.99 -24.74 -6.24
CA ASP A 648 -10.68 -26.02 -6.45
C ASP A 648 -11.71 -26.26 -5.33
N GLN A 649 -11.35 -25.93 -4.10
CA GLN A 649 -12.26 -26.04 -2.95
C GLN A 649 -13.50 -25.15 -3.12
N LEU A 650 -13.32 -23.88 -3.49
CA LEU A 650 -14.44 -22.94 -3.64
C LEU A 650 -15.30 -23.23 -4.90
N GLN A 651 -14.73 -23.87 -5.94
CA GLN A 651 -15.50 -24.36 -7.08
C GLN A 651 -16.40 -25.55 -6.73
N GLN A 652 -15.94 -26.42 -5.82
CA GLN A 652 -16.69 -27.60 -5.35
C GLN A 652 -17.70 -27.28 -4.25
N ALA A 653 -17.57 -26.14 -3.58
CA ALA A 653 -18.47 -25.68 -2.53
C ALA A 653 -19.77 -25.09 -3.12
N GLN A 654 -20.66 -25.98 -3.59
CA GLN A 654 -22.02 -25.63 -4.04
C GLN A 654 -23.07 -26.01 -3.00
#